data_b544ae9e2e7167f2461d8a3f858a7570
#
_entry.id   b544ae9e2e7167f2461d8a3f858a7570
#
_cell.length_a   1.000
_cell.length_b   1.000
_cell.length_c   1.000
_cell.angle_alpha   90.00
_cell.angle_beta   90.00
_cell.angle_gamma   90.00
#
_symmetry.space_group_name_H-M   'P 1'
#
loop_
_entity.id
_entity.type
_entity.pdbx_description
1 polymer ?
#
loop_
_entity_poly.entity_id
_entity_poly.type
_entity_poly.pdbx_seq_one_letter_code
_entity_poly.pdbx_strand_id
1 'polypeptide(L)'
;MVDEHNEILFCAEDESRAPVQPGWKVLIVDDEDDVHQATVFAMRNLPIAGRPLDFLHAHSAAEARRILAAHTDIAVVLLDVVMEEVNAGLELVRHIRDELGQQEIRIILRTGQPGYAPEMEVVRDYDINDYKTKSELTRIKLYTTLTAAIRSYSQLHIISASRRGLDLIVQGSARLMAERGISDFAAGVITQITGLLGLPTEGLIITRRQNSGPVDAASLRVVAAAGRYLGLLNQPLDQLEDGEVRGMLIKSLADETSLFNGTRTVLLFGGRSGMMMAAYIDTVTPLADTDQQLIDVFCTNMAVCLDNLDLLAQLNASAFVDPQLRLPNRTRLVQEIDHRRRQGGDELLILLNLDHFSETNEALGHPYGDRILRAVADRLVEHCARQIMVARVHGDTFGLLGPRALLNPEAIAGLFQEPFEIDLTEQMISASQGCVMLAEVPGDGADTLKNATIALKRAKASGLGSYCFYDREMGTEVQERVRLLRNLRSAVQHDRLFLCFQPQVNLADGRIVGAEALLRWKAESGELIPPDRFIAIAEYSGLIVDIGQWVLRNACHRQVALAEAGFAGFRMAVNVSLAQFRHPRFIQTLQGAIADTGINPALLELEITESMAMLEPDYITGVIREVKALGVSVAVDDFGTGFSSLSYLQQLDVDRLKIDRGFIRAMQATGGTGGSIAQTVIQLGRNLGLSVIAEGVETVAQADALHQLGCDEAQGFLFARPMESTELAAWLAGLRDGYPLPY
;
A
#
# COMPACT_ATOMS: atom_id res chain seq x y z
N MET A 1 15.11 87.74 5.62
CA MET A 1 16.57 87.87 5.68
C MET A 1 17.11 86.50 5.31
N VAL A 2 17.55 86.47 4.15
CA VAL A 2 18.84 86.12 3.57
C VAL A 2 18.92 84.65 3.17
N ASP A 3 18.81 84.39 1.93
CA ASP A 3 19.70 83.80 0.89
C ASP A 3 20.38 82.51 1.27
N GLU A 4 20.01 81.48 0.58
CA GLU A 4 20.86 80.29 0.34
C GLU A 4 20.95 80.03 -1.13
N HIS A 5 22.15 80.10 -1.63
CA HIS A 5 22.56 79.66 -2.95
C HIS A 5 22.45 78.13 -3.10
N ASN A 6 21.64 77.71 -4.01
CA ASN A 6 21.56 76.31 -4.45
C ASN A 6 22.50 76.14 -5.64
N GLU A 7 23.77 75.80 -5.37
CA GLU A 7 24.70 75.33 -6.38
C GLU A 7 24.38 73.88 -6.77
N ILE A 8 23.88 73.72 -7.98
CA ILE A 8 23.75 72.37 -8.62
C ILE A 8 25.16 71.94 -9.03
N LEU A 9 25.78 71.06 -8.27
CA LEU A 9 26.94 70.32 -8.64
C LEU A 9 26.56 69.25 -9.69
N PHE A 10 26.91 69.51 -10.95
CA PHE A 10 26.96 68.46 -11.97
C PHE A 10 28.05 67.47 -11.61
N CYS A 11 27.71 66.27 -11.15
CA CYS A 11 28.63 65.15 -11.14
C CYS A 11 28.99 64.84 -12.60
N ALA A 12 30.28 64.79 -12.87
CA ALA A 12 30.77 64.26 -14.13
C ALA A 12 30.24 62.86 -14.30
N GLU A 13 29.53 62.61 -15.40
CA GLU A 13 29.16 61.29 -15.83
C GLU A 13 30.48 60.55 -16.11
N ASP A 14 30.73 59.50 -15.30
CA ASP A 14 31.75 58.49 -15.60
C ASP A 14 31.29 57.80 -16.87
N GLU A 15 31.92 58.12 -17.98
CA GLU A 15 31.80 57.38 -19.24
C GLU A 15 32.33 55.96 -19.00
N SER A 16 31.50 55.09 -18.38
CA SER A 16 31.69 53.67 -18.48
C SER A 16 31.47 53.26 -19.93
N ARG A 17 32.58 53.06 -20.64
CA ARG A 17 32.58 52.50 -21.98
C ARG A 17 31.77 51.21 -21.99
N ALA A 18 30.51 51.31 -22.48
CA ALA A 18 29.76 50.15 -22.84
C ALA A 18 30.60 49.25 -23.77
N PRO A 19 30.60 47.93 -23.61
CA PRO A 19 31.35 47.04 -24.46
C PRO A 19 30.97 47.30 -25.92
N VAL A 20 31.96 47.62 -26.75
CA VAL A 20 31.78 47.91 -28.18
C VAL A 20 31.22 46.64 -28.82
N GLN A 21 29.94 46.69 -29.15
CA GLN A 21 29.31 45.57 -29.87
C GLN A 21 29.98 45.40 -31.25
N PRO A 22 30.29 44.17 -31.69
CA PRO A 22 30.90 43.92 -32.99
C PRO A 22 30.01 44.46 -34.12
N GLY A 23 30.60 44.95 -35.20
CA GLY A 23 29.93 45.51 -36.35
C GLY A 23 29.03 44.48 -37.09
N TRP A 24 28.00 44.96 -37.78
CA TRP A 24 27.21 44.11 -38.66
C TRP A 24 28.06 43.72 -39.87
N LYS A 25 28.28 42.43 -40.12
CA LYS A 25 29.00 41.95 -41.31
C LYS A 25 28.09 42.01 -42.53
N VAL A 26 28.55 42.76 -43.53
CA VAL A 26 27.90 42.91 -44.81
C VAL A 26 28.84 42.45 -45.92
N LEU A 27 28.47 41.35 -46.59
CA LEU A 27 29.28 40.84 -47.72
C LEU A 27 28.85 41.52 -49.04
N ILE A 28 29.78 42.14 -49.72
CA ILE A 28 29.62 42.70 -51.06
C ILE A 28 30.21 41.69 -52.04
N VAL A 29 29.39 41.26 -53.00
CA VAL A 29 29.78 40.35 -54.08
C VAL A 29 29.49 40.99 -55.41
N ASP A 30 30.55 41.43 -56.06
CA ASP A 30 30.50 42.16 -57.35
C ASP A 30 31.87 42.05 -58.02
N ASP A 31 31.99 41.89 -59.31
CA ASP A 31 33.26 41.78 -60.04
C ASP A 31 33.88 43.17 -60.35
N GLU A 32 33.12 44.24 -60.14
CA GLU A 32 33.56 45.63 -60.37
C GLU A 32 34.08 46.25 -59.05
N ASP A 33 35.35 46.55 -58.98
CA ASP A 33 35.99 47.16 -57.80
C ASP A 33 35.44 48.55 -57.44
N ASP A 34 35.01 49.31 -58.42
CA ASP A 34 34.38 50.61 -58.25
C ASP A 34 33.08 50.53 -57.44
N VAL A 35 32.33 49.45 -57.60
CA VAL A 35 31.05 49.20 -56.86
C VAL A 35 31.31 48.90 -55.39
N HIS A 36 32.39 48.19 -55.07
CA HIS A 36 32.84 47.96 -53.72
C HIS A 36 33.20 49.25 -53.03
N GLN A 37 34.04 50.06 -53.66
CA GLN A 37 34.49 51.33 -53.14
C GLN A 37 33.33 52.32 -52.96
N ALA A 38 32.45 52.44 -53.95
CA ALA A 38 31.29 53.32 -53.90
C ALA A 38 30.32 52.92 -52.75
N THR A 39 30.09 51.58 -52.56
CA THR A 39 29.23 51.06 -51.47
C THR A 39 29.83 51.38 -50.09
N VAL A 40 31.10 51.11 -49.85
CA VAL A 40 31.77 51.43 -48.59
C VAL A 40 31.81 52.94 -48.34
N PHE A 41 32.12 53.74 -49.38
CA PHE A 41 32.12 55.19 -49.25
C PHE A 41 30.72 55.78 -48.92
N ALA A 42 29.66 55.26 -49.53
CA ALA A 42 28.28 55.66 -49.26
C ALA A 42 27.84 55.40 -47.85
N MET A 43 28.36 54.35 -47.24
CA MET A 43 27.95 53.87 -45.91
C MET A 43 28.96 54.21 -44.78
N ARG A 44 30.06 54.88 -45.13
CA ARG A 44 31.10 55.23 -44.17
C ARG A 44 30.57 56.03 -43.00
N ASN A 45 30.86 55.61 -41.76
CA ASN A 45 30.44 56.23 -40.50
C ASN A 45 28.93 56.33 -40.26
N LEU A 46 28.13 55.45 -40.90
CA LEU A 46 26.71 55.36 -40.66
C LEU A 46 26.41 54.07 -39.83
N PRO A 47 26.19 54.16 -38.51
CA PRO A 47 25.80 53.01 -37.73
C PRO A 47 24.38 52.62 -38.03
N ILE A 48 24.09 51.32 -38.00
CA ILE A 48 22.73 50.77 -38.11
C ILE A 48 22.39 50.06 -36.78
N ALA A 49 21.27 50.42 -36.16
CA ALA A 49 20.87 49.90 -34.87
C ALA A 49 21.98 49.99 -33.79
N GLY A 50 22.73 51.13 -33.80
CA GLY A 50 23.78 51.39 -32.80
C GLY A 50 25.13 50.71 -33.07
N ARG A 51 25.27 49.90 -34.11
CA ARG A 51 26.50 49.15 -34.46
C ARG A 51 27.08 49.65 -35.77
N PRO A 52 28.45 49.70 -35.92
CA PRO A 52 29.09 49.96 -37.16
C PRO A 52 28.86 48.86 -38.19
N LEU A 53 29.11 49.14 -39.46
CA LEU A 53 29.10 48.14 -40.55
C LEU A 53 30.53 47.67 -40.81
N ASP A 54 30.65 46.33 -40.93
CA ASP A 54 31.92 45.65 -41.23
C ASP A 54 31.77 44.96 -42.60
N PHE A 55 32.48 45.51 -43.61
CA PHE A 55 32.33 45.08 -45.01
C PHE A 55 33.33 43.98 -45.34
N LEU A 56 32.79 42.85 -45.87
CA LEU A 56 33.55 41.79 -46.49
C LEU A 56 33.43 41.92 -48.03
N HIS A 57 34.49 41.60 -48.71
CA HIS A 57 34.58 41.80 -50.19
C HIS A 57 34.80 40.47 -50.89
N ALA A 58 34.05 40.18 -51.92
CA ALA A 58 34.22 39.04 -52.81
C ALA A 58 34.05 39.52 -54.26
N HIS A 59 35.05 39.26 -55.12
CA HIS A 59 35.05 39.65 -56.53
C HIS A 59 34.63 38.51 -57.46
N SER A 60 34.16 37.41 -56.91
CA SER A 60 33.63 36.28 -57.66
C SER A 60 32.72 35.42 -56.78
N ALA A 61 31.82 34.61 -57.38
CA ALA A 61 31.01 33.66 -56.68
C ALA A 61 31.86 32.62 -55.89
N ALA A 62 32.99 32.20 -56.42
CA ALA A 62 33.89 31.27 -55.76
C ALA A 62 34.54 31.87 -54.51
N GLU A 63 34.85 33.14 -54.47
CA GLU A 63 35.38 33.87 -53.34
C GLU A 63 34.29 34.07 -52.28
N ALA A 64 33.09 34.46 -52.72
CA ALA A 64 31.93 34.58 -51.81
C ALA A 64 31.61 33.28 -51.08
N ARG A 65 31.65 32.14 -51.77
CA ARG A 65 31.47 30.81 -51.12
C ARG A 65 32.52 30.54 -50.02
N ARG A 66 33.78 30.92 -50.23
CA ARG A 66 34.85 30.75 -49.21
C ARG A 66 34.59 31.64 -47.97
N ILE A 67 34.14 32.89 -48.20
CA ILE A 67 33.87 33.86 -47.15
C ILE A 67 32.63 33.40 -46.34
N LEU A 68 31.58 32.95 -47.02
CA LEU A 68 30.36 32.43 -46.40
C LEU A 68 30.61 31.15 -45.54
N ALA A 69 31.54 30.32 -45.98
CA ALA A 69 31.98 29.14 -45.18
C ALA A 69 32.83 29.52 -43.96
N ALA A 70 33.61 30.62 -44.03
CA ALA A 70 34.42 31.09 -42.95
C ALA A 70 33.72 31.97 -41.93
N HIS A 71 32.61 32.60 -42.29
CA HIS A 71 31.85 33.55 -41.47
C HIS A 71 30.38 33.16 -41.39
N THR A 72 29.95 32.67 -40.26
CA THR A 72 28.54 32.26 -40.01
C THR A 72 27.64 33.41 -39.56
N ASP A 73 28.19 34.59 -39.31
CA ASP A 73 27.56 35.78 -38.74
C ASP A 73 27.36 36.92 -39.74
N ILE A 74 27.30 36.61 -41.06
CA ILE A 74 27.03 37.58 -42.11
C ILE A 74 25.53 37.93 -42.05
N ALA A 75 25.25 39.24 -41.85
CA ALA A 75 23.86 39.72 -41.75
C ALA A 75 23.23 39.96 -43.12
N VAL A 76 23.99 40.54 -44.03
CA VAL A 76 23.48 40.93 -45.37
C VAL A 76 24.49 40.58 -46.45
N VAL A 77 24.01 40.09 -47.57
CA VAL A 77 24.80 39.92 -48.81
C VAL A 77 24.22 40.89 -49.87
N LEU A 78 25.06 41.83 -50.33
CA LEU A 78 24.81 42.64 -51.48
C LEU A 78 25.41 41.91 -52.69
N LEU A 79 24.58 41.40 -53.61
CA LEU A 79 25.01 40.44 -54.61
C LEU A 79 24.68 40.93 -56.02
N ASP A 80 25.67 40.99 -56.88
CA ASP A 80 25.44 41.21 -58.30
C ASP A 80 24.87 39.93 -58.96
N VAL A 81 23.90 40.14 -59.86
CA VAL A 81 23.29 39.04 -60.61
C VAL A 81 24.23 38.51 -61.67
N VAL A 82 24.92 39.39 -62.34
CA VAL A 82 25.81 39.10 -63.49
C VAL A 82 27.27 39.45 -63.11
N MET A 83 28.11 38.45 -63.03
CA MET A 83 29.55 38.55 -62.72
C MET A 83 30.33 37.76 -63.74
N GLU A 84 31.22 36.86 -63.31
CA GLU A 84 32.02 35.97 -64.17
C GLU A 84 31.17 35.13 -65.14
N GLU A 85 29.92 34.80 -64.75
CA GLU A 85 28.90 34.11 -65.53
C GLU A 85 27.54 34.83 -65.43
N VAL A 86 26.69 34.71 -66.43
CA VAL A 86 25.38 35.44 -66.51
C VAL A 86 24.46 35.15 -65.34
N ASN A 87 24.58 33.96 -64.72
CA ASN A 87 23.72 33.53 -63.60
C ASN A 87 24.52 33.28 -62.31
N ALA A 88 25.80 33.68 -62.23
CA ALA A 88 26.64 33.38 -61.09
C ALA A 88 26.05 33.86 -59.73
N GLY A 89 25.41 35.03 -59.71
CA GLY A 89 24.71 35.55 -58.55
C GLY A 89 23.52 34.70 -58.12
N LEU A 90 22.68 34.24 -59.04
CA LEU A 90 21.52 33.40 -58.73
C LEU A 90 21.91 32.00 -58.25
N GLU A 91 23.00 31.45 -58.80
CA GLU A 91 23.56 30.19 -58.29
C GLU A 91 24.14 30.34 -56.88
N LEU A 92 24.74 31.47 -56.55
CA LEU A 92 25.19 31.75 -55.19
C LEU A 92 24.02 31.88 -54.22
N VAL A 93 22.89 32.42 -54.61
CA VAL A 93 21.64 32.42 -53.79
C VAL A 93 21.22 30.99 -53.45
N ARG A 94 21.18 30.11 -54.47
CA ARG A 94 20.86 28.68 -54.22
C ARG A 94 21.86 28.02 -53.27
N HIS A 95 23.13 28.27 -53.45
CA HIS A 95 24.17 27.78 -52.57
C HIS A 95 23.94 28.22 -51.10
N ILE A 96 23.60 29.50 -50.89
CA ILE A 96 23.30 30.02 -49.54
C ILE A 96 22.05 29.35 -48.92
N ARG A 97 20.97 29.22 -49.71
CA ARG A 97 19.67 28.72 -49.22
C ARG A 97 19.64 27.20 -49.13
N ASP A 98 20.05 26.49 -50.17
CA ASP A 98 19.85 25.04 -50.29
C ASP A 98 21.05 24.23 -49.79
N GLU A 99 22.30 24.68 -50.07
CA GLU A 99 23.45 23.91 -49.67
C GLU A 99 23.96 24.29 -48.27
N LEU A 100 24.04 25.59 -47.94
CA LEU A 100 24.45 26.06 -46.63
C LEU A 100 23.29 26.12 -45.61
N GLY A 101 22.06 26.07 -46.06
CA GLY A 101 20.85 26.13 -45.24
C GLY A 101 20.66 27.45 -44.48
N GLN A 102 21.35 28.52 -44.92
CA GLN A 102 21.38 29.82 -44.23
C GLN A 102 20.15 30.67 -44.64
N GLN A 103 19.05 30.49 -43.92
CA GLN A 103 17.81 31.25 -44.19
C GLN A 103 17.78 32.62 -43.50
N GLU A 104 18.63 32.86 -42.50
CA GLU A 104 18.65 34.12 -41.75
C GLU A 104 19.34 35.25 -42.54
N ILE A 105 20.39 34.96 -43.32
CA ILE A 105 21.11 35.93 -44.11
C ILE A 105 20.13 36.65 -45.06
N ARG A 106 20.18 37.98 -45.06
CA ARG A 106 19.39 38.79 -45.98
C ARG A 106 20.14 39.02 -47.29
N ILE A 107 19.55 38.66 -48.42
CA ILE A 107 20.16 38.79 -49.75
C ILE A 107 19.49 39.92 -50.51
N ILE A 108 20.29 40.91 -50.93
CA ILE A 108 19.84 42.02 -51.76
C ILE A 108 20.55 41.88 -53.09
N LEU A 109 19.76 41.59 -54.15
CA LEU A 109 20.32 41.51 -55.50
C LEU A 109 20.46 42.90 -56.11
N ARG A 110 21.57 43.09 -56.79
CA ARG A 110 21.89 44.29 -57.60
C ARG A 110 22.09 43.88 -59.04
N THR A 111 21.58 44.66 -59.95
CA THR A 111 21.81 44.42 -61.40
C THR A 111 22.09 45.72 -62.15
N GLY A 112 22.97 45.65 -63.10
CA GLY A 112 23.20 46.72 -64.11
C GLY A 112 22.27 46.63 -65.31
N GLN A 113 21.66 45.44 -65.54
CA GLN A 113 20.83 45.14 -66.72
C GLN A 113 19.50 44.49 -66.34
N PRO A 114 18.43 45.25 -66.11
CA PRO A 114 17.15 44.75 -65.63
C PRO A 114 16.45 43.71 -66.54
N GLY A 115 16.87 43.51 -67.77
CA GLY A 115 16.26 42.59 -68.70
C GLY A 115 16.66 41.10 -68.55
N TYR A 116 17.76 40.79 -67.86
CA TYR A 116 18.28 39.42 -67.72
C TYR A 116 17.64 38.62 -66.60
N ALA A 117 17.06 39.28 -65.58
CA ALA A 117 16.40 38.62 -64.45
C ALA A 117 15.18 39.47 -64.06
N PRO A 118 13.94 39.14 -64.55
CA PRO A 118 12.73 39.89 -64.21
C PRO A 118 12.48 39.86 -62.71
N GLU A 119 12.30 41.03 -62.09
CA GLU A 119 12.23 41.22 -60.62
C GLU A 119 11.21 40.30 -59.96
N MET A 120 10.02 40.16 -60.56
CA MET A 120 8.93 39.35 -60.01
C MET A 120 9.22 37.83 -60.01
N GLU A 121 9.95 37.31 -61.01
CA GLU A 121 10.30 35.90 -61.09
C GLU A 121 11.42 35.56 -60.13
N VAL A 122 12.42 36.42 -60.03
CA VAL A 122 13.58 36.22 -59.17
C VAL A 122 13.20 36.28 -57.69
N VAL A 123 12.35 37.23 -57.30
CA VAL A 123 11.87 37.34 -55.89
C VAL A 123 11.04 36.11 -55.50
N ARG A 124 10.25 35.58 -56.43
CA ARG A 124 9.40 34.39 -56.16
C ARG A 124 10.21 33.10 -56.07
N ASP A 125 11.19 32.93 -56.96
CA ASP A 125 11.82 31.63 -57.21
C ASP A 125 13.13 31.44 -56.41
N TYR A 126 13.71 32.48 -55.78
CA TYR A 126 15.01 32.45 -55.17
C TYR A 126 15.09 32.88 -53.69
N ASP A 127 14.00 33.09 -53.01
CA ASP A 127 13.99 33.53 -51.60
C ASP A 127 14.99 34.66 -51.28
N ILE A 128 14.91 35.73 -52.07
CA ILE A 128 15.68 36.96 -51.85
C ILE A 128 14.88 38.00 -51.08
N ASN A 129 15.56 38.99 -50.50
CA ASN A 129 14.88 39.96 -49.62
C ASN A 129 14.64 41.30 -50.31
N ASP A 130 15.40 41.66 -51.31
CA ASP A 130 15.17 42.86 -52.13
C ASP A 130 15.93 42.72 -53.45
N TYR A 131 15.46 43.46 -54.46
CA TYR A 131 16.01 43.53 -55.79
C TYR A 131 16.11 45.00 -56.23
N LYS A 132 17.33 45.45 -56.59
CA LYS A 132 17.59 46.86 -56.95
C LYS A 132 18.47 46.96 -58.19
N THR A 133 18.20 47.96 -59.00
CA THR A 133 19.17 48.33 -60.08
C THR A 133 20.36 49.10 -59.49
N LYS A 134 21.58 48.88 -60.05
CA LYS A 134 22.77 49.59 -59.59
C LYS A 134 22.59 51.14 -59.63
N SER A 135 21.82 51.67 -60.59
CA SER A 135 21.49 53.09 -60.73
C SER A 135 20.51 53.65 -59.68
N GLU A 136 19.68 52.78 -59.08
CA GLU A 136 18.70 53.19 -58.06
C GLU A 136 19.30 53.33 -56.66
N LEU A 137 20.44 52.74 -56.38
CA LEU A 137 21.05 52.72 -55.06
C LEU A 137 21.80 54.04 -54.75
N THR A 138 21.00 55.11 -54.57
CA THR A 138 21.52 56.34 -53.95
C THR A 138 21.88 56.07 -52.49
N ARG A 139 22.74 56.90 -51.90
CA ARG A 139 23.18 56.78 -50.49
C ARG A 139 22.04 56.59 -49.51
N ILE A 140 20.96 57.36 -49.68
CA ILE A 140 19.75 57.26 -48.81
C ILE A 140 19.04 55.95 -49.02
N LYS A 141 18.84 55.50 -50.26
CA LYS A 141 18.20 54.22 -50.56
C LYS A 141 19.02 53.04 -50.06
N LEU A 142 20.34 53.06 -50.25
CA LEU A 142 21.24 52.01 -49.74
C LEU A 142 21.17 51.90 -48.21
N TYR A 143 21.18 53.05 -47.50
CA TYR A 143 21.00 53.08 -46.05
C TYR A 143 19.68 52.51 -45.59
N THR A 144 18.58 52.88 -46.22
CA THR A 144 17.25 52.39 -45.83
C THR A 144 17.11 50.89 -46.12
N THR A 145 17.61 50.41 -47.24
CA THR A 145 17.58 48.98 -47.62
C THR A 145 18.44 48.15 -46.67
N LEU A 146 19.68 48.56 -46.38
CA LEU A 146 20.50 47.87 -45.40
C LEU A 146 19.92 47.90 -43.99
N THR A 147 19.31 49.02 -43.60
CA THR A 147 18.63 49.13 -42.29
C THR A 147 17.46 48.15 -42.18
N ALA A 148 16.64 48.03 -43.22
CA ALA A 148 15.53 47.07 -43.25
C ALA A 148 16.03 45.61 -43.21
N ALA A 149 17.05 45.31 -44.02
CA ALA A 149 17.66 43.99 -44.09
C ALA A 149 18.32 43.57 -42.76
N ILE A 150 19.10 44.47 -42.14
CA ILE A 150 19.74 44.19 -40.85
C ILE A 150 18.72 44.00 -39.71
N ARG A 151 17.66 44.83 -39.68
CA ARG A 151 16.58 44.65 -38.71
C ARG A 151 15.88 43.29 -38.91
N SER A 152 15.57 42.91 -40.14
CA SER A 152 14.99 41.62 -40.46
C SER A 152 15.91 40.46 -40.06
N TYR A 153 17.22 40.54 -40.35
CA TYR A 153 18.19 39.57 -39.93
C TYR A 153 18.23 39.42 -38.42
N SER A 154 18.32 40.54 -37.68
CA SER A 154 18.34 40.54 -36.22
C SER A 154 17.12 39.87 -35.63
N GLN A 155 15.91 40.17 -36.17
CA GLN A 155 14.65 39.55 -35.73
C GLN A 155 14.63 38.04 -35.95
N LEU A 156 15.02 37.60 -37.16
CA LEU A 156 15.07 36.19 -37.52
C LEU A 156 16.12 35.43 -36.71
N HIS A 157 17.27 36.04 -36.48
CA HIS A 157 18.33 35.46 -35.70
C HIS A 157 17.87 35.22 -34.25
N ILE A 158 17.20 36.20 -33.63
CA ILE A 158 16.59 36.08 -32.30
C ILE A 158 15.54 34.95 -32.27
N ILE A 159 14.64 34.91 -33.25
CA ILE A 159 13.60 33.86 -33.34
C ILE A 159 14.23 32.47 -33.47
N SER A 160 15.20 32.31 -34.35
CA SER A 160 15.86 31.04 -34.60
C SER A 160 16.70 30.58 -33.39
N ALA A 161 17.39 31.50 -32.72
CA ALA A 161 18.13 31.21 -31.48
C ALA A 161 17.16 30.78 -30.37
N SER A 162 16.03 31.51 -30.21
CA SER A 162 15.02 31.17 -29.24
C SER A 162 14.39 29.79 -29.52
N ARG A 163 14.07 29.50 -30.79
CA ARG A 163 13.53 28.19 -31.20
C ARG A 163 14.52 27.05 -30.90
N ARG A 164 15.79 27.20 -31.28
CA ARG A 164 16.84 26.21 -30.97
C ARG A 164 16.97 25.99 -29.45
N GLY A 165 16.94 27.07 -28.67
CA GLY A 165 16.98 27.01 -27.21
C GLY A 165 15.78 26.24 -26.65
N LEU A 166 14.57 26.53 -27.13
CA LEU A 166 13.35 25.81 -26.71
C LEU A 166 13.38 24.32 -27.10
N ASP A 167 13.84 23.98 -28.30
CA ASP A 167 13.99 22.57 -28.73
C ASP A 167 14.96 21.81 -27.81
N LEU A 168 16.07 22.42 -27.41
CA LEU A 168 17.02 21.85 -26.45
C LEU A 168 16.39 21.65 -25.07
N ILE A 169 15.61 22.61 -24.60
CA ILE A 169 14.88 22.51 -23.30
C ILE A 169 13.90 21.34 -23.35
N VAL A 170 13.10 21.20 -24.39
CA VAL A 170 12.10 20.13 -24.53
C VAL A 170 12.75 18.75 -24.59
N GLN A 171 13.78 18.58 -25.45
CA GLN A 171 14.50 17.31 -25.57
C GLN A 171 15.23 16.95 -24.28
N GLY A 172 15.80 17.93 -23.63
CA GLY A 172 16.49 17.76 -22.36
C GLY A 172 15.56 17.33 -21.23
N SER A 173 14.40 17.98 -21.13
CA SER A 173 13.38 17.64 -20.13
C SER A 173 12.90 16.20 -20.28
N ALA A 174 12.70 15.72 -21.51
CA ALA A 174 12.28 14.34 -21.74
C ALA A 174 13.33 13.31 -21.26
N ARG A 175 14.60 13.62 -21.39
CA ARG A 175 15.71 12.78 -20.86
C ARG A 175 15.75 12.81 -19.34
N LEU A 176 15.64 13.99 -18.75
CA LEU A 176 15.67 14.18 -17.29
C LEU A 176 14.49 13.51 -16.57
N MET A 177 13.31 13.43 -17.20
CA MET A 177 12.18 12.69 -16.67
C MET A 177 12.38 11.16 -16.61
N ALA A 178 13.33 10.61 -17.37
CA ALA A 178 13.66 9.20 -17.35
C ALA A 178 14.63 8.82 -16.20
N GLU A 179 15.23 9.80 -15.54
CA GLU A 179 16.15 9.58 -14.42
C GLU A 179 15.40 9.07 -13.19
N ARG A 180 16.07 8.21 -12.42
CA ARG A 180 15.43 7.49 -11.29
C ARG A 180 15.66 8.12 -9.91
N GLY A 181 16.32 9.28 -9.85
CA GLY A 181 16.65 9.91 -8.57
C GLY A 181 16.92 11.40 -8.67
N ILE A 182 16.80 12.10 -7.54
CA ILE A 182 17.04 13.55 -7.43
C ILE A 182 18.49 13.91 -7.80
N SER A 183 19.48 13.08 -7.43
CA SER A 183 20.88 13.34 -7.73
C SER A 183 21.19 13.22 -9.23
N ASP A 184 20.65 12.20 -9.91
CA ASP A 184 20.84 12.00 -11.35
C ASP A 184 20.13 13.10 -12.13
N PHE A 185 18.92 13.48 -11.71
CA PHE A 185 18.19 14.62 -12.26
C PHE A 185 19.00 15.92 -12.11
N ALA A 186 19.52 16.21 -10.91
CA ALA A 186 20.29 17.40 -10.65
C ALA A 186 21.60 17.46 -11.47
N ALA A 187 22.31 16.34 -11.63
CA ALA A 187 23.48 16.27 -12.50
C ALA A 187 23.14 16.54 -13.97
N GLY A 188 22.03 15.98 -14.43
CA GLY A 188 21.48 16.25 -15.76
C GLY A 188 21.11 17.74 -15.96
N VAL A 189 20.55 18.40 -14.95
CA VAL A 189 20.23 19.84 -14.99
C VAL A 189 21.48 20.69 -15.21
N ILE A 190 22.61 20.41 -14.50
CA ILE A 190 23.87 21.13 -14.74
C ILE A 190 24.30 20.98 -16.20
N THR A 191 24.31 19.75 -16.71
CA THR A 191 24.75 19.46 -18.08
C THR A 191 23.87 20.18 -19.11
N GLN A 192 22.57 20.21 -18.91
CA GLN A 192 21.62 20.83 -19.83
C GLN A 192 21.74 22.35 -19.87
N ILE A 193 21.87 22.97 -18.70
CA ILE A 193 21.91 24.43 -18.63
C ILE A 193 23.23 24.97 -19.14
N THR A 194 24.36 24.31 -18.85
CA THR A 194 25.63 24.68 -19.41
C THR A 194 25.69 24.46 -20.92
N GLY A 195 25.05 23.40 -21.42
CA GLY A 195 24.87 23.16 -22.86
C GLY A 195 24.02 24.22 -23.55
N LEU A 196 22.93 24.66 -22.91
CA LEU A 196 22.03 25.72 -23.42
C LEU A 196 22.78 27.05 -23.57
N LEU A 197 23.67 27.35 -22.63
CA LEU A 197 24.44 28.59 -22.60
C LEU A 197 25.78 28.49 -23.33
N GLY A 198 26.15 27.31 -23.87
CA GLY A 198 27.43 27.08 -24.51
C GLY A 198 28.63 27.19 -23.56
N LEU A 199 28.43 26.91 -22.26
CA LEU A 199 29.44 27.02 -21.22
C LEU A 199 30.13 25.69 -20.92
N PRO A 200 31.31 25.68 -20.34
CA PRO A 200 31.90 24.48 -19.75
C PRO A 200 30.98 23.90 -18.69
N THR A 201 30.92 22.55 -18.56
CA THR A 201 30.09 21.90 -17.57
C THR A 201 30.73 22.06 -16.18
N GLU A 202 30.47 23.18 -15.53
CA GLU A 202 30.93 23.54 -14.19
C GLU A 202 29.76 24.10 -13.36
N GLY A 203 29.60 23.60 -12.16
CA GLY A 203 28.52 24.07 -11.25
C GLY A 203 28.23 23.11 -10.14
N LEU A 204 27.33 23.51 -9.26
CA LEU A 204 26.83 22.68 -8.18
C LEU A 204 25.34 22.96 -7.93
N ILE A 205 24.62 21.95 -7.42
CA ILE A 205 23.20 22.05 -7.06
C ILE A 205 23.01 21.62 -5.62
N ILE A 206 22.23 22.42 -4.91
CA ILE A 206 21.74 22.11 -3.57
C ILE A 206 20.22 21.96 -3.58
N THR A 207 19.67 21.19 -2.64
CA THR A 207 18.22 21.01 -2.49
C THR A 207 17.75 21.37 -1.09
N ARG A 208 16.48 21.79 -1.00
CA ARG A 208 15.78 22.07 0.26
C ARG A 208 14.31 21.72 0.13
N ARG A 209 13.70 21.26 1.24
CA ARG A 209 12.22 21.24 1.40
C ARG A 209 11.75 22.49 2.11
N GLN A 210 10.68 23.11 1.63
CA GLN A 210 10.16 24.42 2.11
C GLN A 210 9.84 24.45 3.62
N ASN A 211 9.51 23.29 4.22
CA ASN A 211 9.16 23.19 5.65
C ASN A 211 10.32 22.71 6.56
N SER A 212 11.57 22.80 6.11
CA SER A 212 12.73 22.21 6.81
C SER A 212 13.41 23.16 7.83
N GLY A 213 12.75 24.20 8.33
CA GLY A 213 13.34 25.15 9.28
C GLY A 213 14.17 26.24 8.62
N PRO A 214 15.00 27.02 9.37
CA PRO A 214 15.82 28.10 8.82
C PRO A 214 16.83 27.61 7.82
N VAL A 215 17.20 28.47 6.82
CA VAL A 215 18.21 28.14 5.79
C VAL A 215 19.59 28.25 6.41
N ASP A 216 20.20 27.12 6.74
CA ASP A 216 21.57 27.04 7.28
C ASP A 216 22.48 26.21 6.37
N ALA A 217 23.71 26.67 6.15
CA ALA A 217 24.71 26.02 5.29
C ALA A 217 25.04 24.59 5.74
N ALA A 218 25.05 24.33 7.04
CA ALA A 218 25.36 23.00 7.58
C ALA A 218 24.24 21.97 7.30
N SER A 219 22.99 22.44 7.18
CA SER A 219 21.83 21.60 6.88
C SER A 219 21.65 21.31 5.38
N LEU A 220 22.22 22.13 4.50
CA LEU A 220 22.12 22.02 3.05
C LEU A 220 23.21 21.10 2.51
N ARG A 221 22.84 20.15 1.65
CA ARG A 221 23.78 19.23 1.00
C ARG A 221 23.86 19.46 -0.50
N VAL A 222 25.06 19.31 -1.05
CA VAL A 222 25.30 19.33 -2.48
C VAL A 222 24.83 18.01 -3.08
N VAL A 223 23.77 18.05 -3.91
CA VAL A 223 23.17 16.86 -4.52
C VAL A 223 23.72 16.54 -5.91
N ALA A 224 24.28 17.54 -6.58
CA ALA A 224 25.02 17.40 -7.83
C ALA A 224 26.15 18.41 -7.91
N ALA A 225 27.22 18.02 -8.55
CA ALA A 225 28.40 18.87 -8.76
C ALA A 225 29.11 18.47 -10.06
N ALA A 226 29.70 19.46 -10.75
CA ALA A 226 30.47 19.26 -11.98
C ALA A 226 31.68 20.15 -12.01
N GLY A 227 32.71 19.76 -12.79
CA GLY A 227 33.98 20.49 -12.92
C GLY A 227 34.72 20.55 -11.58
N ARG A 228 35.21 21.73 -11.22
CA ARG A 228 35.96 21.97 -9.98
C ARG A 228 35.19 21.68 -8.67
N TYR A 229 33.87 21.58 -8.73
CA TYR A 229 33.04 21.35 -7.57
C TYR A 229 32.79 19.86 -7.26
N LEU A 230 33.28 18.93 -8.05
CA LEU A 230 33.03 17.48 -7.90
C LEU A 230 33.37 16.94 -6.51
N GLY A 231 34.38 17.48 -5.84
CA GLY A 231 34.76 17.10 -4.48
C GLY A 231 33.72 17.40 -3.40
N LEU A 232 32.72 18.24 -3.70
CA LEU A 232 31.67 18.63 -2.77
C LEU A 232 30.42 17.74 -2.85
N LEU A 233 30.36 16.78 -3.76
CA LEU A 233 29.21 15.91 -3.93
C LEU A 233 28.86 15.17 -2.61
N ASN A 234 27.62 15.24 -2.18
CA ASN A 234 27.11 14.72 -0.91
C ASN A 234 27.67 15.37 0.37
N GLN A 235 28.47 16.43 0.24
CA GLN A 235 29.00 17.18 1.37
C GLN A 235 28.03 18.30 1.80
N PRO A 236 28.08 18.75 3.07
CA PRO A 236 27.36 19.94 3.50
C PRO A 236 27.87 21.20 2.77
N LEU A 237 26.99 22.18 2.55
CA LEU A 237 27.35 23.41 1.82
C LEU A 237 28.36 24.28 2.56
N ASP A 238 28.53 24.14 3.86
CA ASP A 238 29.53 24.85 4.67
C ASP A 238 30.99 24.49 4.27
N GLN A 239 31.21 23.35 3.62
CA GLN A 239 32.49 22.94 3.07
C GLN A 239 32.88 23.68 1.76
N LEU A 240 31.96 24.43 1.16
CA LEU A 240 32.26 25.28 0.01
C LEU A 240 33.16 26.47 0.47
N GLU A 241 34.40 26.55 -0.01
CA GLU A 241 35.38 27.59 0.37
C GLU A 241 34.95 28.99 -0.10
N ASP A 242 34.29 29.09 -1.29
CA ASP A 242 33.80 30.37 -1.83
C ASP A 242 32.60 30.89 -1.02
N GLY A 243 32.88 31.80 -0.10
CA GLY A 243 31.87 32.40 0.79
C GLY A 243 30.84 33.26 0.05
N GLU A 244 31.18 33.85 -1.11
CA GLU A 244 30.22 34.62 -1.91
C GLU A 244 29.21 33.70 -2.61
N VAL A 245 29.68 32.64 -3.26
CA VAL A 245 28.83 31.62 -3.89
C VAL A 245 27.91 30.97 -2.86
N ARG A 246 28.48 30.60 -1.70
CA ARG A 246 27.70 30.06 -0.59
C ARG A 246 26.58 31.02 -0.12
N GLY A 247 26.94 32.31 0.01
CA GLY A 247 25.96 33.34 0.38
C GLY A 247 24.88 33.54 -0.67
N MET A 248 25.23 33.51 -1.97
CA MET A 248 24.23 33.61 -3.04
C MET A 248 23.26 32.42 -3.05
N LEU A 249 23.74 31.19 -2.86
CA LEU A 249 22.92 29.99 -2.81
C LEU A 249 21.92 30.04 -1.63
N ILE A 250 22.40 30.41 -0.44
CA ILE A 250 21.55 30.57 0.75
C ILE A 250 20.51 31.66 0.52
N LYS A 251 20.92 32.81 -0.02
CA LYS A 251 20.03 33.93 -0.31
C LYS A 251 18.98 33.57 -1.34
N SER A 252 19.35 32.89 -2.42
CA SER A 252 18.43 32.43 -3.46
C SER A 252 17.34 31.52 -2.89
N LEU A 253 17.70 30.56 -2.00
CA LEU A 253 16.73 29.69 -1.32
C LEU A 253 15.88 30.40 -0.27
N ALA A 254 16.42 31.47 0.35
CA ALA A 254 15.69 32.25 1.36
C ALA A 254 14.70 33.23 0.72
N ASP A 255 15.13 33.90 -0.35
CA ASP A 255 14.34 34.90 -1.07
C ASP A 255 13.43 34.28 -2.14
N GLU A 256 13.58 32.98 -2.40
CA GLU A 256 12.87 32.19 -3.44
C GLU A 256 13.03 32.82 -4.85
N THR A 257 14.23 33.32 -5.17
CA THR A 257 14.53 33.98 -6.44
C THR A 257 15.87 33.53 -7.03
N SER A 258 15.96 33.54 -8.37
CA SER A 258 17.25 33.41 -9.06
C SER A 258 18.06 34.69 -8.86
N LEU A 259 19.39 34.56 -8.76
CA LEU A 259 20.32 35.68 -8.54
C LEU A 259 21.33 35.75 -9.65
N PHE A 260 21.49 36.93 -10.26
CA PHE A 260 22.45 37.24 -11.32
C PHE A 260 23.42 38.32 -10.81
N ASN A 261 24.68 37.97 -10.68
CA ASN A 261 25.73 38.91 -10.23
C ASN A 261 26.95 38.83 -11.14
N GLY A 262 26.95 39.62 -12.23
CA GLY A 262 28.01 39.61 -13.22
C GLY A 262 28.17 38.27 -13.89
N THR A 263 29.27 37.57 -13.61
CA THR A 263 29.59 36.23 -14.14
C THR A 263 29.15 35.09 -13.20
N ARG A 264 28.52 35.41 -12.08
CA ARG A 264 28.03 34.42 -11.09
C ARG A 264 26.51 34.35 -11.13
N THR A 265 25.98 33.18 -11.39
CA THR A 265 24.55 32.99 -11.55
C THR A 265 24.07 31.86 -10.65
N VAL A 266 23.03 32.14 -9.86
CA VAL A 266 22.30 31.12 -9.11
C VAL A 266 20.87 31.04 -9.66
N LEU A 267 20.50 29.89 -10.14
CA LEU A 267 19.18 29.61 -10.70
C LEU A 267 18.36 28.82 -9.70
N LEU A 268 17.14 29.27 -9.47
CA LEU A 268 16.21 28.61 -8.56
C LEU A 268 15.12 27.87 -9.34
N PHE A 269 14.91 26.61 -8.97
CA PHE A 269 13.77 25.80 -9.43
C PHE A 269 12.97 25.42 -8.21
N GLY A 270 11.77 25.92 -8.08
CA GLY A 270 10.86 25.60 -6.99
C GLY A 270 9.60 24.92 -7.50
N GLY A 271 9.34 23.71 -7.05
CA GLY A 271 8.13 22.98 -7.38
C GLY A 271 6.97 23.28 -6.40
N ARG A 272 5.74 22.97 -6.81
CA ARG A 272 4.55 23.04 -5.97
C ARG A 272 4.55 22.02 -4.82
N SER A 273 5.36 20.95 -4.96
CA SER A 273 5.57 19.92 -3.94
C SER A 273 6.33 20.42 -2.71
N GLY A 274 6.83 21.67 -2.77
CA GLY A 274 7.65 22.26 -1.71
C GLY A 274 9.12 21.84 -1.73
N MET A 275 9.57 21.13 -2.78
CA MET A 275 10.97 20.89 -3.01
C MET A 275 11.58 22.01 -3.86
N MET A 276 12.69 22.57 -3.40
CA MET A 276 13.43 23.61 -4.09
C MET A 276 14.86 23.18 -4.38
N MET A 277 15.37 23.55 -5.54
CA MET A 277 16.76 23.38 -5.96
C MET A 277 17.37 24.74 -6.31
N ALA A 278 18.59 24.99 -5.87
CA ALA A 278 19.38 26.12 -6.31
C ALA A 278 20.64 25.61 -7.03
N ALA A 279 20.80 26.01 -8.30
CA ALA A 279 21.96 25.66 -9.13
C ALA A 279 22.86 26.87 -9.28
N TYR A 280 24.12 26.72 -8.91
CA TYR A 280 25.16 27.70 -9.18
C TYR A 280 25.91 27.35 -10.45
N ILE A 281 26.14 28.36 -11.30
CA ILE A 281 26.89 28.27 -12.57
C ILE A 281 27.77 29.47 -12.74
N ASP A 282 29.04 29.25 -13.18
CA ASP A 282 29.94 30.31 -13.62
C ASP A 282 29.66 30.66 -15.07
N THR A 283 29.36 31.93 -15.35
CA THR A 283 29.25 32.44 -16.71
C THR A 283 30.50 33.25 -17.11
N VAL A 284 30.97 33.08 -18.35
CA VAL A 284 32.20 33.77 -18.82
C VAL A 284 31.94 35.26 -18.99
N THR A 285 30.71 35.61 -19.35
CA THR A 285 30.24 37.00 -19.54
C THR A 285 28.87 37.16 -18.87
N PRO A 286 28.45 38.39 -18.51
CA PRO A 286 27.09 38.61 -18.04
C PRO A 286 26.08 38.14 -19.08
N LEU A 287 24.99 37.48 -18.59
CA LEU A 287 23.97 36.91 -19.44
C LEU A 287 23.17 38.02 -20.15
N ALA A 288 22.97 37.86 -21.46
CA ALA A 288 22.10 38.75 -22.24
C ALA A 288 20.62 38.56 -21.86
N ASP A 289 19.78 39.55 -22.14
CA ASP A 289 18.33 39.47 -21.86
C ASP A 289 17.67 38.29 -22.52
N THR A 290 18.09 37.88 -23.71
CA THR A 290 17.60 36.69 -24.42
C THR A 290 17.97 35.40 -23.73
N ASP A 291 19.14 35.29 -23.14
CA ASP A 291 19.60 34.12 -22.40
C ASP A 291 18.86 34.00 -21.08
N GLN A 292 18.58 35.13 -20.40
CA GLN A 292 17.76 35.15 -19.17
C GLN A 292 16.34 34.65 -19.45
N GLN A 293 15.71 35.07 -20.55
CA GLN A 293 14.38 34.59 -20.92
C GLN A 293 14.36 33.05 -21.18
N LEU A 294 15.38 32.52 -21.85
CA LEU A 294 15.53 31.08 -22.06
C LEU A 294 15.75 30.32 -20.75
N ILE A 295 16.52 30.88 -19.85
CA ILE A 295 16.75 30.34 -18.51
C ILE A 295 15.45 30.32 -17.70
N ASP A 296 14.63 31.36 -17.74
CA ASP A 296 13.35 31.39 -17.02
C ASP A 296 12.41 30.29 -17.51
N VAL A 297 12.35 30.06 -18.83
CA VAL A 297 11.56 28.94 -19.40
C VAL A 297 12.17 27.61 -18.98
N PHE A 298 13.48 27.46 -18.97
CA PHE A 298 14.18 26.28 -18.49
C PHE A 298 13.87 26.02 -17.02
N CYS A 299 14.01 27.01 -16.14
CA CYS A 299 13.74 26.90 -14.72
C CYS A 299 12.29 26.50 -14.43
N THR A 300 11.33 27.09 -15.17
CA THR A 300 9.91 26.73 -15.06
C THR A 300 9.67 25.27 -15.45
N ASN A 301 10.30 24.81 -16.52
CA ASN A 301 10.16 23.42 -16.97
C ASN A 301 10.84 22.44 -15.99
N MET A 302 12.00 22.77 -15.45
CA MET A 302 12.69 21.97 -14.44
C MET A 302 11.89 21.88 -13.14
N ALA A 303 11.20 22.94 -12.74
CA ALA A 303 10.31 22.92 -11.59
C ALA A 303 9.18 21.88 -11.76
N VAL A 304 8.59 21.78 -12.96
CA VAL A 304 7.57 20.76 -13.27
C VAL A 304 8.15 19.33 -13.23
N CYS A 305 9.36 19.15 -13.79
CA CYS A 305 10.04 17.86 -13.74
C CYS A 305 10.37 17.43 -12.30
N LEU A 306 10.82 18.37 -11.47
CA LEU A 306 11.11 18.14 -10.06
C LEU A 306 9.84 17.74 -9.29
N ASP A 307 8.71 18.42 -9.52
CA ASP A 307 7.43 18.05 -8.94
C ASP A 307 7.00 16.63 -9.30
N ASN A 308 7.14 16.26 -10.57
CA ASN A 308 6.80 14.92 -11.01
C ASN A 308 7.68 13.84 -10.34
N LEU A 309 8.99 14.11 -10.19
CA LEU A 309 9.88 13.19 -9.48
C LEU A 309 9.53 13.05 -7.99
N ASP A 310 9.23 14.17 -7.31
CA ASP A 310 8.84 14.14 -5.90
C ASP A 310 7.49 13.44 -5.71
N LEU A 311 6.52 13.68 -6.59
CA LEU A 311 5.24 12.98 -6.59
C LEU A 311 5.39 11.48 -6.83
N LEU A 312 6.23 11.07 -7.78
CA LEU A 312 6.52 9.66 -8.02
C LEU A 312 7.20 9.02 -6.82
N ALA A 313 8.14 9.72 -6.17
CA ALA A 313 8.79 9.25 -4.95
C ALA A 313 7.78 9.11 -3.79
N GLN A 314 6.87 10.08 -3.62
CA GLN A 314 5.80 10.02 -2.61
C GLN A 314 4.80 8.91 -2.91
N LEU A 315 4.38 8.73 -4.17
CA LEU A 315 3.50 7.64 -4.59
C LEU A 315 4.14 6.27 -4.33
N ASN A 316 5.42 6.11 -4.66
CA ASN A 316 6.17 4.89 -4.37
C ASN A 316 6.28 4.65 -2.86
N ALA A 317 6.60 5.69 -2.08
CA ALA A 317 6.64 5.58 -0.63
C ALA A 317 5.26 5.18 -0.07
N SER A 318 4.18 5.82 -0.51
CA SER A 318 2.82 5.47 -0.07
C SER A 318 2.36 4.08 -0.51
N ALA A 319 2.79 3.64 -1.71
CA ALA A 319 2.43 2.32 -2.23
C ALA A 319 3.16 1.17 -1.53
N PHE A 320 4.39 1.38 -1.04
CA PHE A 320 5.27 0.30 -0.59
C PHE A 320 5.79 0.42 0.85
N VAL A 321 5.57 1.54 1.51
CA VAL A 321 6.07 1.80 2.87
C VAL A 321 4.90 2.12 3.80
N ASP A 322 4.93 1.57 5.01
CA ASP A 322 4.03 1.94 6.10
C ASP A 322 4.37 3.36 6.58
N PRO A 323 3.40 4.30 6.59
CA PRO A 323 3.68 5.70 6.91
C PRO A 323 4.06 5.93 8.38
N GLN A 324 3.61 5.06 9.30
CA GLN A 324 3.81 5.19 10.73
C GLN A 324 5.18 4.66 11.18
N LEU A 325 5.55 3.46 10.73
CA LEU A 325 6.77 2.77 11.16
C LEU A 325 7.92 2.89 10.16
N ARG A 326 7.67 3.42 8.96
CA ARG A 326 8.64 3.51 7.85
C ARG A 326 9.22 2.15 7.40
N LEU A 327 8.54 1.07 7.74
CA LEU A 327 8.84 -0.28 7.26
C LEU A 327 8.17 -0.55 5.90
N PRO A 328 8.67 -1.50 5.11
CA PRO A 328 7.92 -2.08 4.00
C PRO A 328 6.50 -2.44 4.42
N ASN A 329 5.51 -2.10 3.57
CA ASN A 329 4.13 -2.48 3.82
C ASN A 329 3.79 -3.86 3.23
N ARG A 330 2.53 -4.28 3.40
CA ARG A 330 2.00 -5.55 2.87
C ARG A 330 2.26 -5.72 1.37
N THR A 331 2.06 -4.66 0.58
CA THR A 331 2.23 -4.72 -0.88
C THR A 331 3.69 -5.01 -1.25
N ARG A 332 4.62 -4.36 -0.59
CA ARG A 332 6.06 -4.60 -0.80
C ARG A 332 6.47 -6.00 -0.37
N LEU A 333 5.94 -6.49 0.75
CA LEU A 333 6.21 -7.85 1.23
C LEU A 333 5.74 -8.90 0.21
N VAL A 334 4.52 -8.77 -0.32
CA VAL A 334 3.99 -9.69 -1.33
C VAL A 334 4.85 -9.70 -2.59
N GLN A 335 5.27 -8.53 -3.09
CA GLN A 335 6.17 -8.45 -4.24
C GLN A 335 7.53 -9.12 -3.98
N GLU A 336 8.07 -8.94 -2.77
CA GLU A 336 9.35 -9.54 -2.39
C GLU A 336 9.23 -11.07 -2.26
N ILE A 337 8.12 -11.60 -1.74
CA ILE A 337 7.84 -13.05 -1.72
C ILE A 337 7.87 -13.60 -3.15
N ASP A 338 7.18 -12.94 -4.10
CA ASP A 338 7.16 -13.36 -5.50
C ASP A 338 8.54 -13.27 -6.17
N HIS A 339 9.32 -12.26 -5.82
CA HIS A 339 10.67 -12.09 -6.32
C HIS A 339 11.59 -13.21 -5.84
N ARG A 340 11.63 -13.47 -4.52
CA ARG A 340 12.49 -14.52 -3.93
C ARG A 340 12.07 -15.92 -4.35
N ARG A 341 10.76 -16.16 -4.51
CA ARG A 341 10.25 -17.42 -5.04
C ARG A 341 10.79 -17.71 -6.46
N ARG A 342 10.87 -16.71 -7.32
CA ARG A 342 11.44 -16.85 -8.69
C ARG A 342 12.93 -17.11 -8.69
N GLN A 343 13.65 -16.60 -7.71
CA GLN A 343 15.09 -16.85 -7.58
C GLN A 343 15.39 -18.28 -7.11
N GLY A 344 14.43 -18.92 -6.47
CA GLY A 344 14.61 -20.23 -5.82
C GLY A 344 15.48 -20.09 -4.56
N GLY A 345 15.17 -20.82 -3.53
CA GLY A 345 15.91 -20.75 -2.27
C GLY A 345 15.10 -21.32 -1.12
N ASP A 346 15.77 -21.57 0.00
CA ASP A 346 15.15 -22.04 1.23
C ASP A 346 14.71 -20.80 2.05
N GLU A 347 13.65 -20.13 1.57
CA GLU A 347 13.12 -18.89 2.14
C GLU A 347 11.95 -19.18 3.08
N LEU A 348 11.96 -18.52 4.23
CA LEU A 348 10.92 -18.59 5.26
C LEU A 348 10.19 -17.26 5.37
N LEU A 349 8.86 -17.31 5.39
CA LEU A 349 7.99 -16.22 5.81
C LEU A 349 7.47 -16.49 7.21
N ILE A 350 7.63 -15.53 8.11
CA ILE A 350 7.00 -15.53 9.44
C ILE A 350 6.02 -14.34 9.48
N LEU A 351 4.74 -14.61 9.77
CA LEU A 351 3.80 -13.60 10.23
C LEU A 351 3.78 -13.58 11.73
N LEU A 352 4.08 -12.45 12.32
CA LEU A 352 4.10 -12.21 13.76
C LEU A 352 2.97 -11.24 14.11
N ASN A 353 2.14 -11.60 15.07
CA ASN A 353 1.07 -10.73 15.57
C ASN A 353 1.18 -10.58 17.09
N LEU A 354 1.05 -9.35 17.59
CA LEU A 354 1.11 -9.03 19.00
C LEU A 354 -0.15 -9.52 19.71
N ASP A 355 0.02 -10.31 20.75
CA ASP A 355 -1.11 -10.84 21.51
C ASP A 355 -1.72 -9.74 22.41
N HIS A 356 -3.05 -9.72 22.55
CA HIS A 356 -3.81 -8.74 23.36
C HIS A 356 -3.59 -7.27 23.00
N PHE A 357 -3.10 -6.96 21.78
CA PHE A 357 -2.83 -5.58 21.38
C PHE A 357 -4.09 -4.71 21.31
N SER A 358 -5.23 -5.27 20.89
CA SER A 358 -6.51 -4.56 20.87
C SER A 358 -6.98 -4.18 22.27
N GLU A 359 -6.88 -5.10 23.23
CA GLU A 359 -7.21 -4.86 24.64
C GLU A 359 -6.32 -3.77 25.24
N THR A 360 -5.03 -3.80 24.88
CA THR A 360 -4.07 -2.76 25.30
C THR A 360 -4.46 -1.39 24.73
N ASN A 361 -4.89 -1.31 23.47
CA ASN A 361 -5.37 -0.07 22.88
C ASN A 361 -6.67 0.43 23.53
N GLU A 362 -7.57 -0.47 23.88
CA GLU A 362 -8.80 -0.13 24.60
C GLU A 362 -8.53 0.42 26.00
N ALA A 363 -7.57 -0.18 26.71
CA ALA A 363 -7.22 0.20 28.08
C ALA A 363 -6.35 1.47 28.15
N LEU A 364 -5.35 1.63 27.27
CA LEU A 364 -4.29 2.66 27.36
C LEU A 364 -4.32 3.68 26.21
N GLY A 365 -5.21 3.48 25.24
CA GLY A 365 -5.40 4.37 24.08
C GLY A 365 -4.42 4.12 22.93
N HIS A 366 -4.84 4.49 21.73
CA HIS A 366 -4.07 4.31 20.49
C HIS A 366 -2.64 4.92 20.52
N PRO A 367 -2.40 6.11 21.12
CA PRO A 367 -1.03 6.64 21.17
C PRO A 367 -0.04 5.77 21.96
N TYR A 368 -0.53 4.99 22.94
CA TYR A 368 0.32 4.02 23.64
C TYR A 368 0.62 2.81 22.76
N GLY A 369 -0.39 2.28 22.07
CA GLY A 369 -0.19 1.21 21.10
C GLY A 369 0.76 1.57 19.97
N ASP A 370 0.73 2.82 19.50
CA ASP A 370 1.67 3.32 18.48
C ASP A 370 3.13 3.27 18.97
N ARG A 371 3.38 3.53 20.25
CA ARG A 371 4.71 3.41 20.85
C ARG A 371 5.15 1.95 20.98
N ILE A 372 4.23 1.06 21.36
CA ILE A 372 4.47 -0.40 21.35
C ILE A 372 4.89 -0.85 19.96
N LEU A 373 4.12 -0.51 18.92
CA LEU A 373 4.43 -0.90 17.55
C LEU A 373 5.81 -0.40 17.11
N ARG A 374 6.19 0.81 17.50
CA ARG A 374 7.51 1.37 17.18
C ARG A 374 8.63 0.61 17.92
N ALA A 375 8.49 0.38 19.22
CA ALA A 375 9.48 -0.37 20.01
C ALA A 375 9.69 -1.79 19.48
N VAL A 376 8.60 -2.47 19.07
CA VAL A 376 8.67 -3.80 18.46
C VAL A 376 9.34 -3.73 17.08
N ALA A 377 8.98 -2.76 16.24
CA ALA A 377 9.58 -2.56 14.93
C ALA A 377 11.10 -2.33 15.02
N ASP A 378 11.52 -1.46 15.92
CA ASP A 378 12.92 -1.13 16.15
C ASP A 378 13.71 -2.36 16.63
N ARG A 379 13.19 -3.13 17.60
CA ARG A 379 13.81 -4.38 18.06
C ARG A 379 13.91 -5.42 16.95
N LEU A 380 12.87 -5.60 16.14
CA LEU A 380 12.91 -6.54 15.02
C LEU A 380 13.96 -6.14 13.98
N VAL A 381 14.03 -4.86 13.63
CA VAL A 381 15.02 -4.35 12.65
C VAL A 381 16.44 -4.46 13.18
N GLU A 382 16.67 -4.18 14.46
CA GLU A 382 17.99 -4.24 15.09
C GLU A 382 18.54 -5.67 15.15
N HIS A 383 17.70 -6.64 15.47
CA HIS A 383 18.11 -8.04 15.67
C HIS A 383 18.03 -8.90 14.42
N CYS A 384 17.32 -8.46 13.39
CA CYS A 384 17.24 -9.18 12.13
C CYS A 384 18.45 -8.88 11.23
N ALA A 385 19.04 -9.90 10.62
CA ALA A 385 20.10 -9.75 9.62
C ALA A 385 19.60 -8.92 8.41
N ARG A 386 20.51 -8.22 7.73
CA ARG A 386 20.18 -7.38 6.56
C ARG A 386 19.47 -8.10 5.42
N GLN A 387 19.63 -9.42 5.31
CA GLN A 387 18.95 -10.26 4.33
C GLN A 387 17.49 -10.56 4.67
N ILE A 388 17.08 -10.29 5.93
CA ILE A 388 15.71 -10.47 6.40
C ILE A 388 14.95 -9.16 6.18
N MET A 389 13.87 -9.21 5.40
CA MET A 389 12.95 -8.10 5.28
C MET A 389 11.99 -8.11 6.46
N VAL A 390 11.93 -7.01 7.18
CA VAL A 390 10.89 -6.74 8.19
C VAL A 390 9.86 -5.81 7.57
N ALA A 391 8.60 -6.19 7.60
CA ALA A 391 7.49 -5.45 7.02
C ALA A 391 6.33 -5.33 8.00
N ARG A 392 5.51 -4.28 7.89
CA ARG A 392 4.23 -4.20 8.57
C ARG A 392 3.13 -4.63 7.61
N VAL A 393 2.36 -5.65 7.98
CA VAL A 393 1.30 -6.19 7.10
C VAL A 393 -0.01 -5.45 7.31
N HIS A 394 -0.46 -5.34 8.54
CA HIS A 394 -1.62 -4.56 8.98
C HIS A 394 -1.69 -4.50 10.50
N GLY A 395 -2.27 -3.44 11.07
CA GLY A 395 -2.52 -3.31 12.53
C GLY A 395 -1.28 -3.62 13.37
N ASP A 396 -1.36 -4.71 14.10
CA ASP A 396 -0.36 -5.28 15.01
C ASP A 396 0.39 -6.48 14.40
N THR A 397 0.30 -6.66 13.07
CA THR A 397 0.90 -7.82 12.38
C THR A 397 2.12 -7.39 11.58
N PHE A 398 3.26 -8.02 11.87
CA PHE A 398 4.51 -7.88 11.15
C PHE A 398 4.77 -9.11 10.26
N GLY A 399 5.52 -8.92 9.18
CA GLY A 399 5.99 -9.98 8.30
C GLY A 399 7.51 -9.97 8.22
N LEU A 400 8.13 -11.11 8.49
CA LEU A 400 9.57 -11.30 8.35
C LEU A 400 9.81 -12.31 7.22
N LEU A 401 10.62 -11.93 6.24
CA LEU A 401 10.94 -12.77 5.08
C LEU A 401 12.45 -12.85 4.92
N GLY A 402 12.98 -14.06 4.88
CA GLY A 402 14.42 -14.29 4.73
C GLY A 402 14.82 -15.75 4.61
N PRO A 403 16.12 -16.01 4.35
CA PRO A 403 16.64 -17.36 4.32
C PRO A 403 16.39 -18.10 5.65
N ARG A 404 15.94 -19.35 5.58
CA ARG A 404 15.68 -20.20 6.74
C ARG A 404 16.88 -20.31 7.68
N ALA A 405 18.08 -20.28 7.12
CA ALA A 405 19.31 -20.35 7.91
C ALA A 405 19.51 -19.14 8.85
N LEU A 406 18.89 -18.00 8.54
CA LEU A 406 18.99 -16.75 9.29
C LEU A 406 17.71 -16.39 10.03
N LEU A 407 16.57 -16.93 9.63
CA LEU A 407 15.27 -16.65 10.20
C LEU A 407 14.70 -17.88 10.91
N ASN A 408 14.69 -17.86 12.24
CA ASN A 408 14.22 -18.94 13.09
C ASN A 408 13.08 -18.44 14.00
N PRO A 409 11.88 -19.08 13.99
CA PRO A 409 10.76 -18.70 14.86
C PRO A 409 11.09 -18.69 16.35
N GLU A 410 11.92 -19.63 16.83
CA GLU A 410 12.33 -19.68 18.24
C GLU A 410 13.21 -18.47 18.62
N ALA A 411 14.15 -18.09 17.74
CA ALA A 411 14.97 -16.91 17.94
C ALA A 411 14.12 -15.62 17.96
N ILE A 412 13.12 -15.52 17.07
CA ILE A 412 12.18 -14.40 17.07
C ILE A 412 11.32 -14.40 18.34
N ALA A 413 10.81 -15.55 18.80
CA ALA A 413 10.08 -15.66 20.06
C ALA A 413 10.96 -15.22 21.25
N GLY A 414 12.25 -15.53 21.23
CA GLY A 414 13.22 -15.10 22.22
C GLY A 414 13.30 -13.58 22.41
N LEU A 415 13.09 -12.80 21.33
CA LEU A 415 13.10 -11.33 21.40
C LEU A 415 11.94 -10.76 22.25
N PHE A 416 10.89 -11.55 22.49
CA PHE A 416 9.72 -11.18 23.28
C PHE A 416 9.77 -11.68 24.72
N GLN A 417 10.84 -12.38 25.10
CA GLN A 417 11.08 -12.79 26.49
C GLN A 417 11.67 -11.66 27.33
N GLU A 418 12.28 -10.67 26.68
CA GLU A 418 12.80 -9.49 27.35
C GLU A 418 11.76 -8.36 27.31
N PRO A 419 11.61 -7.57 28.37
CA PRO A 419 10.67 -6.47 28.38
C PRO A 419 11.01 -5.42 27.34
N PHE A 420 9.99 -4.71 26.86
CA PHE A 420 10.13 -3.55 25.99
C PHE A 420 10.09 -2.28 26.82
N GLU A 421 11.04 -1.37 26.60
CA GLU A 421 11.04 -0.06 27.23
C GLU A 421 10.09 0.86 26.48
N ILE A 422 9.01 1.30 27.15
CA ILE A 422 8.00 2.20 26.59
C ILE A 422 7.75 3.30 27.62
N ASP A 423 8.06 4.55 27.27
CA ASP A 423 7.91 5.71 28.19
C ASP A 423 8.57 5.49 29.56
N LEU A 424 9.79 4.97 29.58
CA LEU A 424 10.55 4.65 30.81
C LEU A 424 9.92 3.56 31.70
N THR A 425 8.98 2.80 31.15
CA THR A 425 8.38 1.64 31.83
C THR A 425 8.68 0.36 31.05
N GLU A 426 8.97 -0.69 31.76
CA GLU A 426 9.18 -2.03 31.21
C GLU A 426 7.82 -2.70 30.98
N GLN A 427 7.56 -3.13 29.74
CA GLN A 427 6.33 -3.80 29.35
C GLN A 427 6.65 -5.17 28.74
N MET A 428 6.07 -6.23 29.30
CA MET A 428 6.11 -7.56 28.68
C MET A 428 5.09 -7.62 27.56
N ILE A 429 5.55 -8.01 26.35
CA ILE A 429 4.73 -8.16 25.17
C ILE A 429 4.88 -9.59 24.67
N SER A 430 3.78 -10.26 24.39
CA SER A 430 3.75 -11.58 23.77
C SER A 430 3.39 -11.46 22.28
N ALA A 431 3.92 -12.36 21.46
CA ALA A 431 3.62 -12.39 20.04
C ALA A 431 3.55 -13.82 19.50
N SER A 432 2.47 -14.13 18.82
CA SER A 432 2.26 -15.42 18.16
C SER A 432 2.74 -15.38 16.71
N GLN A 433 3.20 -16.53 16.16
CA GLN A 433 3.86 -16.59 14.87
C GLN A 433 3.24 -17.66 13.95
N GLY A 434 2.98 -17.30 12.69
CA GLY A 434 2.62 -18.23 11.61
C GLY A 434 3.71 -18.32 10.57
N CYS A 435 4.24 -19.51 10.33
CA CYS A 435 5.44 -19.78 9.54
C CYS A 435 5.09 -20.50 8.23
N VAL A 436 5.70 -20.10 7.12
CA VAL A 436 5.51 -20.74 5.80
C VAL A 436 6.85 -20.85 5.08
N MET A 437 7.22 -22.06 4.68
CA MET A 437 8.33 -22.31 3.75
C MET A 437 7.86 -22.00 2.33
N LEU A 438 8.52 -21.08 1.63
CA LEU A 438 8.12 -20.69 0.27
C LEU A 438 8.16 -21.84 -0.74
N ALA A 439 9.09 -22.76 -0.56
CA ALA A 439 9.26 -23.92 -1.45
C ALA A 439 8.15 -24.98 -1.28
N GLU A 440 7.50 -25.05 -0.12
CA GLU A 440 6.52 -26.08 0.20
C GLU A 440 5.09 -25.72 -0.22
N VAL A 441 4.83 -24.47 -0.56
CA VAL A 441 3.49 -23.95 -0.84
C VAL A 441 3.41 -23.46 -2.28
N PRO A 442 2.48 -23.97 -3.11
CA PRO A 442 2.22 -23.44 -4.44
C PRO A 442 1.46 -22.10 -4.36
N GLY A 443 1.50 -21.33 -5.44
CA GLY A 443 0.77 -20.06 -5.55
C GLY A 443 1.71 -18.84 -5.56
N ASP A 444 1.11 -17.68 -5.47
CA ASP A 444 1.81 -16.39 -5.45
C ASP A 444 2.11 -15.90 -4.02
N GLY A 445 2.66 -14.67 -3.92
CA GLY A 445 2.95 -14.05 -2.63
C GLY A 445 1.71 -13.79 -1.77
N ALA A 446 0.56 -13.54 -2.40
CA ALA A 446 -0.70 -13.33 -1.68
C ALA A 446 -1.23 -14.64 -1.08
N ASP A 447 -1.11 -15.75 -1.83
CA ASP A 447 -1.43 -17.09 -1.32
C ASP A 447 -0.50 -17.50 -0.17
N THR A 448 0.80 -17.20 -0.29
CA THR A 448 1.77 -17.45 0.78
C THR A 448 1.42 -16.69 2.05
N LEU A 449 1.05 -15.42 1.93
CA LEU A 449 0.64 -14.60 3.06
C LEU A 449 -0.66 -15.10 3.72
N LYS A 450 -1.62 -15.56 2.89
CA LYS A 450 -2.85 -16.20 3.36
C LYS A 450 -2.53 -17.47 4.17
N ASN A 451 -1.64 -18.32 3.68
CA ASN A 451 -1.25 -19.55 4.35
C ASN A 451 -0.54 -19.27 5.68
N ALA A 452 0.33 -18.25 5.73
CA ALA A 452 0.94 -17.79 6.98
C ALA A 452 -0.10 -17.29 7.98
N THR A 453 -1.18 -16.64 7.49
CA THR A 453 -2.30 -16.20 8.35
C THR A 453 -3.07 -17.40 8.94
N ILE A 454 -3.22 -18.47 8.17
CA ILE A 454 -3.86 -19.72 8.67
C ILE A 454 -2.99 -20.34 9.79
N ALA A 455 -1.68 -20.45 9.55
CA ALA A 455 -0.74 -20.96 10.55
C ALA A 455 -0.72 -20.09 11.81
N LEU A 456 -0.75 -18.77 11.67
CA LEU A 456 -0.82 -17.83 12.79
C LEU A 456 -2.07 -18.01 13.64
N LYS A 457 -3.23 -18.21 13.03
CA LYS A 457 -4.48 -18.51 13.76
C LYS A 457 -4.38 -19.82 14.51
N ARG A 458 -3.73 -20.84 13.94
CA ARG A 458 -3.51 -22.13 14.59
C ARG A 458 -2.55 -21.98 15.79
N ALA A 459 -1.46 -21.20 15.63
CA ALA A 459 -0.56 -20.89 16.71
C ALA A 459 -1.31 -20.26 17.90
N LYS A 460 -2.09 -19.23 17.68
CA LYS A 460 -2.91 -18.58 18.72
C LYS A 460 -3.89 -19.53 19.41
N ALA A 461 -4.49 -20.45 18.67
CA ALA A 461 -5.39 -21.45 19.24
C ALA A 461 -4.66 -22.50 20.12
N SER A 462 -3.39 -22.76 19.86
CA SER A 462 -2.55 -23.68 20.65
C SER A 462 -1.98 -23.03 21.92
N GLY A 463 -1.99 -21.70 22.00
CA GLY A 463 -1.50 -20.91 23.13
C GLY A 463 -0.84 -19.63 22.66
N LEU A 464 -1.00 -18.56 23.42
CA LEU A 464 -0.37 -17.27 23.13
C LEU A 464 1.16 -17.36 23.18
N GLY A 465 1.84 -16.57 22.37
CA GLY A 465 3.30 -16.58 22.27
C GLY A 465 3.89 -17.80 21.57
N SER A 466 3.06 -18.64 20.94
CA SER A 466 3.48 -19.85 20.23
C SER A 466 3.74 -19.61 18.74
N TYR A 467 4.35 -20.58 18.07
CA TYR A 467 4.49 -20.57 16.63
C TYR A 467 3.94 -21.84 15.99
N CYS A 468 3.52 -21.74 14.73
CA CYS A 468 3.03 -22.87 13.95
C CYS A 468 3.51 -22.78 12.52
N PHE A 469 4.02 -23.88 11.96
CA PHE A 469 4.29 -24.00 10.54
C PHE A 469 3.02 -24.38 9.81
N TYR A 470 2.81 -23.75 8.66
CA TYR A 470 1.70 -24.09 7.78
C TYR A 470 1.87 -25.50 7.21
N ASP A 471 0.81 -26.27 7.29
CA ASP A 471 0.65 -27.54 6.62
C ASP A 471 -0.51 -27.45 5.60
N ARG A 472 -0.44 -28.19 4.50
CA ARG A 472 -1.49 -28.23 3.49
C ARG A 472 -2.85 -28.67 4.04
N GLU A 473 -2.84 -29.55 5.04
CA GLU A 473 -4.06 -30.00 5.72
C GLU A 473 -4.81 -28.84 6.37
N MET A 474 -4.11 -27.87 6.96
CA MET A 474 -4.71 -26.66 7.54
C MET A 474 -5.49 -25.85 6.50
N GLY A 475 -4.96 -25.74 5.28
CA GLY A 475 -5.63 -25.05 4.18
C GLY A 475 -6.92 -25.74 3.76
N THR A 476 -6.91 -27.08 3.70
CA THR A 476 -8.10 -27.89 3.38
C THR A 476 -9.16 -27.80 4.46
N GLU A 477 -8.76 -27.87 5.74
CA GLU A 477 -9.69 -27.68 6.89
C GLU A 477 -10.44 -26.34 6.82
N VAL A 478 -9.73 -25.24 6.53
CA VAL A 478 -10.36 -23.92 6.41
C VAL A 478 -11.33 -23.87 5.24
N GLN A 479 -10.98 -24.45 4.08
CA GLN A 479 -11.89 -24.49 2.92
C GLN A 479 -13.11 -25.34 3.20
N GLU A 480 -12.95 -26.50 3.85
CA GLU A 480 -14.06 -27.36 4.26
C GLU A 480 -14.97 -26.63 5.24
N ARG A 481 -14.43 -25.93 6.23
CA ARG A 481 -15.22 -25.17 7.19
C ARG A 481 -16.07 -24.10 6.51
N VAL A 482 -15.52 -23.37 5.55
CA VAL A 482 -16.27 -22.36 4.77
C VAL A 482 -17.37 -23.02 3.94
N ARG A 483 -17.07 -24.17 3.31
CA ARG A 483 -18.03 -24.96 2.54
C ARG A 483 -19.17 -25.46 3.42
N LEU A 484 -18.83 -26.04 4.59
CA LEU A 484 -19.82 -26.56 5.53
C LEU A 484 -20.72 -25.44 6.07
N LEU A 485 -20.17 -24.25 6.39
CA LEU A 485 -20.97 -23.12 6.83
C LEU A 485 -22.00 -22.68 5.78
N ARG A 486 -21.60 -22.61 4.51
CA ARG A 486 -22.52 -22.29 3.40
C ARG A 486 -23.62 -23.34 3.29
N ASN A 487 -23.25 -24.61 3.35
CA ASN A 487 -24.18 -25.73 3.23
C ASN A 487 -25.13 -25.80 4.44
N LEU A 488 -24.65 -25.49 5.66
CA LEU A 488 -25.48 -25.45 6.86
C LEU A 488 -26.54 -24.35 6.79
N ARG A 489 -26.16 -23.14 6.29
CA ARG A 489 -27.14 -22.07 6.05
C ARG A 489 -28.25 -22.51 5.09
N SER A 490 -27.85 -23.20 4.00
CA SER A 490 -28.83 -23.78 3.07
C SER A 490 -29.68 -24.87 3.72
N ALA A 491 -29.10 -25.70 4.59
CA ALA A 491 -29.81 -26.77 5.27
C ALA A 491 -30.92 -26.26 6.21
N VAL A 492 -30.66 -25.16 6.93
CA VAL A 492 -31.65 -24.49 7.77
C VAL A 492 -32.84 -23.98 6.96
N GLN A 493 -32.60 -23.48 5.73
CA GLN A 493 -33.63 -22.91 4.86
C GLN A 493 -34.47 -23.98 4.12
N HIS A 494 -33.97 -25.20 3.95
CA HIS A 494 -34.56 -26.23 3.11
C HIS A 494 -34.91 -27.52 3.88
N ASP A 495 -35.18 -27.40 5.19
CA ASP A 495 -35.64 -28.49 6.07
C ASP A 495 -34.75 -29.76 6.01
N ARG A 496 -33.40 -29.58 5.92
CA ARG A 496 -32.47 -30.69 5.91
C ARG A 496 -31.91 -31.02 7.29
N LEU A 497 -32.32 -30.28 8.29
CA LEU A 497 -32.10 -30.59 9.70
C LEU A 497 -33.28 -31.39 10.21
N PHE A 498 -33.02 -32.40 11.00
CA PHE A 498 -34.05 -33.21 11.63
C PHE A 498 -33.60 -33.69 13.00
N LEU A 499 -34.55 -34.13 13.83
CA LEU A 499 -34.28 -34.66 15.16
C LEU A 499 -34.34 -36.19 15.15
N CYS A 500 -33.33 -36.80 15.76
CA CYS A 500 -33.38 -38.16 16.25
C CYS A 500 -33.56 -38.14 17.77
N PHE A 501 -34.21 -39.14 18.30
CA PHE A 501 -34.51 -39.25 19.73
C PHE A 501 -33.85 -40.51 20.27
N GLN A 502 -33.11 -40.40 21.37
CA GLN A 502 -32.50 -41.56 22.03
C GLN A 502 -33.18 -41.78 23.38
N PRO A 503 -33.81 -42.95 23.59
CA PRO A 503 -34.52 -43.26 24.81
C PRO A 503 -33.64 -43.31 26.05
N GLN A 504 -34.20 -42.82 27.18
CA GLN A 504 -33.66 -42.89 28.54
C GLN A 504 -34.49 -43.86 29.36
N VAL A 505 -33.80 -44.75 30.08
CA VAL A 505 -34.41 -45.87 30.82
C VAL A 505 -34.08 -45.76 32.29
N ASN A 506 -35.07 -45.92 33.16
CA ASN A 506 -34.89 -46.05 34.60
C ASN A 506 -34.30 -47.42 34.88
N LEU A 507 -33.15 -47.47 35.61
CA LEU A 507 -32.42 -48.70 35.90
C LEU A 507 -33.08 -49.57 37.00
N ALA A 508 -33.98 -49.03 37.78
CA ALA A 508 -34.64 -49.81 38.84
C ALA A 508 -35.81 -50.67 38.34
N ASP A 509 -36.58 -50.19 37.34
CA ASP A 509 -37.80 -50.86 36.91
C ASP A 509 -37.88 -51.05 35.40
N GLY A 510 -36.90 -50.62 34.62
CA GLY A 510 -36.86 -50.71 33.17
C GLY A 510 -37.82 -49.82 32.44
N ARG A 511 -38.51 -48.89 33.11
CA ARG A 511 -39.43 -47.96 32.45
C ARG A 511 -38.66 -46.94 31.60
N ILE A 512 -39.23 -46.62 30.45
CA ILE A 512 -38.71 -45.56 29.59
C ILE A 512 -39.25 -44.23 30.17
N VAL A 513 -38.33 -43.39 30.63
CA VAL A 513 -38.66 -42.14 31.35
C VAL A 513 -38.62 -40.91 30.44
N GLY A 514 -37.92 -40.99 29.30
CA GLY A 514 -37.78 -39.88 28.37
C GLY A 514 -36.94 -40.22 27.18
N ALA A 515 -36.55 -39.17 26.43
CA ALA A 515 -35.56 -39.27 25.36
C ALA A 515 -34.79 -37.96 25.23
N GLU A 516 -33.57 -38.04 24.76
CA GLU A 516 -32.75 -36.93 24.34
C GLU A 516 -32.98 -36.62 22.87
N ALA A 517 -33.27 -35.35 22.55
CA ALA A 517 -33.41 -34.86 21.18
C ALA A 517 -32.05 -34.48 20.59
N LEU A 518 -31.63 -35.24 19.62
CA LEU A 518 -30.32 -35.17 19.00
C LEU A 518 -30.44 -34.59 17.59
N LEU A 519 -29.85 -33.42 17.34
CA LEU A 519 -29.86 -32.78 16.03
C LEU A 519 -29.06 -33.61 15.01
N ARG A 520 -29.60 -33.75 13.80
CA ARG A 520 -28.99 -34.43 12.66
C ARG A 520 -29.09 -33.56 11.43
N TRP A 521 -28.06 -33.66 10.58
CA TRP A 521 -28.00 -32.93 9.31
C TRP A 521 -27.78 -33.91 8.16
N LYS A 522 -28.68 -33.84 7.18
CA LYS A 522 -28.57 -34.59 5.92
C LYS A 522 -28.11 -33.64 4.81
N ALA A 523 -26.94 -33.87 4.24
CA ALA A 523 -26.42 -33.10 3.12
C ALA A 523 -27.26 -33.30 1.85
N GLU A 524 -27.04 -32.45 0.83
CA GLU A 524 -27.68 -32.61 -0.49
C GLU A 524 -27.37 -33.95 -1.15
N SER A 525 -26.18 -34.48 -0.89
CA SER A 525 -25.74 -35.80 -1.34
C SER A 525 -26.51 -36.97 -0.70
N GLY A 526 -27.30 -36.72 0.35
CA GLY A 526 -27.93 -37.74 1.19
C GLY A 526 -27.04 -38.23 2.33
N GLU A 527 -25.80 -37.78 2.44
CA GLU A 527 -24.86 -38.12 3.49
C GLU A 527 -25.25 -37.46 4.82
N LEU A 528 -25.12 -38.19 5.93
CA LEU A 528 -25.30 -37.64 7.27
C LEU A 528 -24.00 -36.99 7.74
N ILE A 529 -24.07 -35.69 8.01
CA ILE A 529 -22.96 -34.93 8.58
C ILE A 529 -22.94 -35.11 10.10
N PRO A 530 -21.80 -35.53 10.68
CA PRO A 530 -21.67 -35.70 12.13
C PRO A 530 -21.91 -34.40 12.90
N PRO A 531 -22.63 -34.44 14.06
CA PRO A 531 -22.90 -33.27 14.88
C PRO A 531 -21.65 -32.48 15.28
N ASP A 532 -20.58 -33.16 15.66
CA ASP A 532 -19.30 -32.54 16.09
C ASP A 532 -18.70 -31.62 15.01
N ARG A 533 -18.93 -31.94 13.73
CA ARG A 533 -18.42 -31.15 12.60
C ARG A 533 -19.21 -29.86 12.36
N PHE A 534 -20.53 -29.88 12.55
CA PHE A 534 -21.35 -28.74 12.18
C PHE A 534 -21.84 -27.89 13.36
N ILE A 535 -21.95 -28.45 14.57
CA ILE A 535 -22.35 -27.70 15.77
C ILE A 535 -21.30 -26.63 16.08
N ALA A 536 -20.00 -26.97 16.08
CA ALA A 536 -18.93 -26.01 16.30
C ALA A 536 -18.94 -24.87 15.25
N ILE A 537 -19.31 -25.16 14.00
CA ILE A 537 -19.47 -24.15 12.93
C ILE A 537 -20.71 -23.28 13.17
N ALA A 538 -21.82 -23.90 13.62
CA ALA A 538 -23.06 -23.18 13.94
C ALA A 538 -22.83 -22.21 15.11
N GLU A 539 -22.13 -22.63 16.15
CA GLU A 539 -21.75 -21.78 17.30
C GLU A 539 -20.87 -20.60 16.87
N TYR A 540 -19.77 -20.89 16.15
CA TYR A 540 -18.85 -19.86 15.67
C TYR A 540 -19.54 -18.81 14.77
N SER A 541 -20.52 -19.24 13.97
CA SER A 541 -21.23 -18.36 13.03
C SER A 541 -22.48 -17.70 13.62
N GLY A 542 -22.87 -18.03 14.84
CA GLY A 542 -24.12 -17.58 15.47
C GLY A 542 -25.37 -18.29 14.96
N LEU A 543 -25.30 -19.16 13.94
CA LEU A 543 -26.45 -19.92 13.43
C LEU A 543 -27.09 -20.86 14.47
N ILE A 544 -26.30 -21.24 15.51
CA ILE A 544 -26.76 -22.11 16.57
C ILE A 544 -27.98 -21.54 17.32
N VAL A 545 -28.15 -20.22 17.36
CA VAL A 545 -29.30 -19.55 18.00
C VAL A 545 -30.59 -19.88 17.25
N ASP A 546 -30.57 -19.72 15.91
CA ASP A 546 -31.76 -20.02 15.08
C ASP A 546 -32.02 -21.52 15.03
N ILE A 547 -31.00 -22.35 14.91
CA ILE A 547 -31.07 -23.80 14.95
C ILE A 547 -31.66 -24.25 16.29
N GLY A 548 -31.19 -23.71 17.39
CA GLY A 548 -31.66 -24.07 18.74
C GLY A 548 -33.11 -23.68 18.98
N GLN A 549 -33.55 -22.54 18.47
CA GLN A 549 -34.99 -22.19 18.51
C GLN A 549 -35.82 -23.21 17.75
N TRP A 550 -35.36 -23.66 16.59
CA TRP A 550 -36.02 -24.70 15.79
C TRP A 550 -36.03 -26.04 16.53
N VAL A 551 -34.90 -26.45 17.13
CA VAL A 551 -34.78 -27.69 17.92
C VAL A 551 -35.75 -27.68 19.10
N LEU A 552 -35.75 -26.63 19.91
CA LEU A 552 -36.66 -26.51 21.06
C LEU A 552 -38.14 -26.69 20.67
N ARG A 553 -38.58 -25.97 19.62
CA ARG A 553 -39.97 -26.08 19.15
C ARG A 553 -40.32 -27.51 18.70
N ASN A 554 -39.45 -28.13 17.88
CA ASN A 554 -39.70 -29.47 17.36
C ASN A 554 -39.67 -30.54 18.45
N ALA A 555 -38.75 -30.43 19.42
CA ALA A 555 -38.67 -31.31 20.57
C ALA A 555 -39.94 -31.21 21.44
N CYS A 556 -40.38 -29.97 21.72
CA CYS A 556 -41.62 -29.73 22.47
C CYS A 556 -42.87 -30.29 21.74
N HIS A 557 -43.01 -30.02 20.44
CA HIS A 557 -44.11 -30.60 19.64
C HIS A 557 -44.10 -32.13 19.68
N ARG A 558 -42.91 -32.73 19.61
CA ARG A 558 -42.80 -34.19 19.67
C ARG A 558 -43.20 -34.75 21.01
N GLN A 559 -42.80 -34.08 22.11
CA GLN A 559 -43.18 -34.48 23.47
C GLN A 559 -44.70 -34.45 23.63
N VAL A 560 -45.37 -33.39 23.19
CA VAL A 560 -46.84 -33.25 23.26
C VAL A 560 -47.52 -34.39 22.48
N ALA A 561 -47.04 -34.67 21.25
CA ALA A 561 -47.57 -35.77 20.44
C ALA A 561 -47.42 -37.16 21.12
N LEU A 562 -46.29 -37.38 21.85
CA LEU A 562 -46.08 -38.60 22.63
C LEU A 562 -47.01 -38.67 23.84
N ALA A 563 -47.24 -37.55 24.55
CA ALA A 563 -48.18 -37.46 25.64
C ALA A 563 -49.62 -37.78 25.20
N GLU A 564 -50.06 -37.26 24.06
CA GLU A 564 -51.36 -37.58 23.42
C GLU A 564 -51.48 -39.04 23.01
N ALA A 565 -50.36 -39.68 22.62
CA ALA A 565 -50.29 -41.10 22.30
C ALA A 565 -50.27 -42.03 23.53
N GLY A 566 -50.38 -41.47 24.75
CA GLY A 566 -50.48 -42.20 26.00
C GLY A 566 -49.22 -42.25 26.85
N PHE A 567 -48.15 -41.57 26.45
CA PHE A 567 -46.87 -41.46 27.21
C PHE A 567 -46.82 -40.14 27.99
N ALA A 568 -47.82 -39.90 28.85
CA ALA A 568 -48.04 -38.60 29.51
C ALA A 568 -46.88 -38.11 30.40
N GLY A 569 -46.06 -39.00 30.95
CA GLY A 569 -44.91 -38.65 31.79
C GLY A 569 -43.55 -38.68 31.07
N PHE A 570 -43.55 -38.72 29.75
CA PHE A 570 -42.32 -38.84 28.94
C PHE A 570 -41.56 -37.51 28.90
N ARG A 571 -40.34 -37.50 29.41
CA ARG A 571 -39.47 -36.30 29.43
C ARG A 571 -38.74 -36.14 28.08
N MET A 572 -38.56 -34.89 27.65
CA MET A 572 -37.80 -34.54 26.46
C MET A 572 -36.59 -33.70 26.89
N ALA A 573 -35.38 -34.21 26.65
CA ALA A 573 -34.14 -33.52 26.94
C ALA A 573 -33.59 -32.84 25.65
N VAL A 574 -33.06 -31.63 25.77
CA VAL A 574 -32.61 -30.81 24.66
C VAL A 574 -31.25 -30.16 25.04
N ASN A 575 -30.24 -30.38 24.23
CA ASN A 575 -28.95 -29.73 24.35
C ASN A 575 -29.01 -28.24 24.03
N VAL A 576 -28.37 -27.42 24.85
CA VAL A 576 -28.27 -25.96 24.67
C VAL A 576 -26.84 -25.51 24.73
N SER A 577 -26.40 -24.76 23.72
CA SER A 577 -25.04 -24.21 23.64
C SER A 577 -24.90 -22.92 24.45
N LEU A 578 -23.64 -22.60 24.83
CA LEU A 578 -23.33 -21.34 25.51
C LEU A 578 -23.77 -20.10 24.72
N ALA A 579 -23.62 -20.12 23.40
CA ALA A 579 -24.02 -19.01 22.52
C ALA A 579 -25.55 -18.75 22.58
N GLN A 580 -26.35 -19.80 22.70
CA GLN A 580 -27.79 -19.69 22.88
C GLN A 580 -28.14 -19.14 24.29
N PHE A 581 -27.52 -19.68 25.32
CA PHE A 581 -27.73 -19.28 26.70
C PHE A 581 -27.38 -17.81 26.97
N ARG A 582 -26.33 -17.31 26.35
CA ARG A 582 -25.95 -15.90 26.39
C ARG A 582 -26.82 -14.97 25.54
N HIS A 583 -27.67 -15.52 24.68
CA HIS A 583 -28.44 -14.69 23.78
C HIS A 583 -29.57 -13.95 24.53
N PRO A 584 -29.70 -12.61 24.42
CA PRO A 584 -30.65 -11.83 25.21
C PRO A 584 -32.14 -12.28 25.08
N ARG A 585 -32.48 -12.94 23.98
CA ARG A 585 -33.82 -13.45 23.73
C ARG A 585 -34.01 -14.92 24.11
N PHE A 586 -33.04 -15.57 24.76
CA PHE A 586 -33.10 -17.01 25.06
C PHE A 586 -34.36 -17.37 25.89
N ILE A 587 -34.58 -16.68 27.00
CA ILE A 587 -35.75 -16.93 27.88
C ILE A 587 -37.05 -16.67 27.14
N GLN A 588 -37.13 -15.63 26.32
CA GLN A 588 -38.32 -15.36 25.49
C GLN A 588 -38.56 -16.46 24.45
N THR A 589 -37.49 -17.00 23.86
CA THR A 589 -37.57 -18.13 22.92
C THR A 589 -38.07 -19.38 23.59
N LEU A 590 -37.61 -19.69 24.80
CA LEU A 590 -38.06 -20.83 25.61
C LEU A 590 -39.54 -20.67 26.00
N GLN A 591 -39.92 -19.49 26.50
CA GLN A 591 -41.33 -19.16 26.82
C GLN A 591 -42.24 -19.32 25.60
N GLY A 592 -41.78 -18.82 24.43
CA GLY A 592 -42.51 -18.95 23.17
C GLY A 592 -42.69 -20.43 22.78
N ALA A 593 -41.63 -21.24 22.88
CA ALA A 593 -41.72 -22.67 22.56
C ALA A 593 -42.72 -23.41 23.49
N ILE A 594 -42.69 -23.12 24.78
CA ILE A 594 -43.64 -23.68 25.76
C ILE A 594 -45.09 -23.26 25.44
N ALA A 595 -45.30 -21.96 25.22
CA ALA A 595 -46.65 -21.43 24.97
C ALA A 595 -47.25 -21.91 23.63
N ASP A 596 -46.42 -21.91 22.55
CA ASP A 596 -46.84 -22.29 21.20
C ASP A 596 -47.19 -23.80 21.11
N THR A 597 -46.51 -24.65 21.86
CA THR A 597 -46.66 -26.11 21.79
C THR A 597 -47.61 -26.67 22.85
N GLY A 598 -47.81 -25.94 23.95
CA GLY A 598 -48.59 -26.40 25.09
C GLY A 598 -47.95 -27.53 25.90
N ILE A 599 -46.62 -27.71 25.77
CA ILE A 599 -45.88 -28.72 26.56
C ILE A 599 -46.00 -28.42 28.06
N ASN A 600 -46.12 -29.48 28.87
CA ASN A 600 -45.89 -29.32 30.30
C ASN A 600 -44.41 -29.02 30.58
N PRO A 601 -44.05 -27.80 31.10
CA PRO A 601 -42.68 -27.43 31.33
C PRO A 601 -41.83 -28.42 32.14
N ALA A 602 -42.48 -29.11 33.11
CA ALA A 602 -41.80 -30.12 33.93
C ALA A 602 -41.33 -31.36 33.14
N LEU A 603 -41.77 -31.52 31.89
CA LEU A 603 -41.38 -32.61 30.99
C LEU A 603 -40.36 -32.15 29.94
N LEU A 604 -39.89 -30.89 30.00
CA LEU A 604 -38.80 -30.38 29.22
C LEU A 604 -37.54 -30.27 30.09
N GLU A 605 -36.43 -30.82 29.64
CA GLU A 605 -35.14 -30.73 30.31
C GLU A 605 -34.14 -30.06 29.36
N LEU A 606 -33.38 -29.07 29.86
CA LEU A 606 -32.31 -28.43 29.11
C LEU A 606 -30.97 -29.01 29.59
N GLU A 607 -30.15 -29.45 28.66
CA GLU A 607 -28.82 -29.99 28.93
C GLU A 607 -27.78 -28.96 28.63
N ILE A 608 -26.88 -28.66 29.59
CA ILE A 608 -25.76 -27.74 29.49
C ILE A 608 -24.48 -28.48 29.81
N THR A 609 -23.40 -28.23 29.08
CA THR A 609 -22.11 -28.89 29.35
C THR A 609 -21.49 -28.41 30.67
N GLU A 610 -20.65 -29.23 31.29
CA GLU A 610 -19.87 -28.86 32.48
C GLU A 610 -19.05 -27.61 32.27
N SER A 611 -18.33 -27.53 31.13
CA SER A 611 -17.50 -26.37 30.77
C SER A 611 -18.31 -25.08 30.69
N MET A 612 -19.52 -25.15 30.14
CA MET A 612 -20.42 -24.00 30.05
C MET A 612 -20.86 -23.52 31.44
N ALA A 613 -21.19 -24.45 32.33
CA ALA A 613 -21.64 -24.15 33.68
C ALA A 613 -20.53 -23.42 34.50
N MET A 614 -19.25 -23.62 34.19
CA MET A 614 -18.08 -23.06 34.89
C MET A 614 -17.60 -21.71 34.30
N LEU A 615 -18.05 -21.30 33.12
CA LEU A 615 -17.56 -20.12 32.39
C LEU A 615 -18.19 -18.86 32.94
N GLU A 616 -18.66 -18.23 33.55
CA GLU A 616 -19.36 -17.06 34.09
C GLU A 616 -20.44 -17.49 35.10
N PRO A 617 -20.01 -18.05 36.23
CA PRO A 617 -20.92 -18.73 37.14
C PRO A 617 -22.14 -17.90 37.59
N ASP A 618 -21.95 -16.61 37.89
CA ASP A 618 -23.01 -15.73 38.34
C ASP A 618 -24.08 -15.51 37.26
N TYR A 619 -23.65 -15.31 36.01
CA TYR A 619 -24.55 -15.12 34.86
C TYR A 619 -25.32 -16.41 34.59
N ILE A 620 -24.65 -17.54 34.48
CA ILE A 620 -25.25 -18.85 34.22
C ILE A 620 -26.27 -19.21 35.32
N THR A 621 -25.90 -19.01 36.58
CA THR A 621 -26.82 -19.23 37.72
C THR A 621 -28.08 -18.35 37.59
N GLY A 622 -27.91 -17.10 37.15
CA GLY A 622 -29.05 -16.19 36.89
C GLY A 622 -30.03 -16.76 35.86
N VAL A 623 -29.50 -17.17 34.70
CA VAL A 623 -30.30 -17.73 33.61
C VAL A 623 -30.97 -19.07 34.01
N ILE A 624 -30.25 -19.95 34.73
CA ILE A 624 -30.81 -21.21 35.24
C ILE A 624 -32.04 -20.93 36.13
N ARG A 625 -31.96 -19.95 37.04
CA ARG A 625 -33.11 -19.56 37.87
C ARG A 625 -34.31 -19.13 37.06
N GLU A 626 -34.10 -18.36 35.98
CA GLU A 626 -35.18 -17.96 35.10
C GLU A 626 -35.79 -19.15 34.37
N VAL A 627 -34.98 -20.11 33.89
CA VAL A 627 -35.42 -21.38 33.29
C VAL A 627 -36.23 -22.18 34.29
N LYS A 628 -35.75 -22.34 35.50
CA LYS A 628 -36.45 -23.05 36.60
C LYS A 628 -37.79 -22.38 37.00
N ALA A 629 -37.84 -21.04 36.97
CA ALA A 629 -39.08 -20.30 37.22
C ALA A 629 -40.17 -20.59 36.19
N LEU A 630 -39.83 -21.05 34.99
CA LEU A 630 -40.77 -21.54 33.97
C LEU A 630 -41.21 -22.99 34.22
N GLY A 631 -40.63 -23.68 35.20
CA GLY A 631 -40.90 -25.09 35.51
C GLY A 631 -40.10 -26.09 34.67
N VAL A 632 -39.10 -25.65 33.95
CA VAL A 632 -38.21 -26.48 33.10
C VAL A 632 -37.07 -27.04 33.95
N SER A 633 -36.69 -28.30 33.74
CA SER A 633 -35.59 -28.96 34.41
C SER A 633 -34.27 -28.65 33.71
N VAL A 634 -33.16 -28.67 34.47
CA VAL A 634 -31.80 -28.44 33.94
C VAL A 634 -30.88 -29.61 34.33
N ALA A 635 -30.15 -30.17 33.34
CA ALA A 635 -29.13 -31.19 33.53
C ALA A 635 -27.73 -30.68 33.15
N VAL A 636 -26.73 -31.11 33.89
CA VAL A 636 -25.33 -30.89 33.54
C VAL A 636 -24.80 -32.10 32.76
N ASP A 637 -24.39 -31.86 31.55
CA ASP A 637 -23.89 -32.88 30.61
C ASP A 637 -22.37 -32.98 30.60
N ASP A 638 -21.83 -34.12 30.10
CA ASP A 638 -20.40 -34.46 30.02
C ASP A 638 -19.67 -34.33 31.38
N PHE A 639 -20.35 -34.58 32.50
CA PHE A 639 -19.79 -34.34 33.82
C PHE A 639 -18.60 -35.23 34.15
N GLY A 640 -17.50 -34.64 34.65
CA GLY A 640 -16.25 -35.29 35.02
C GLY A 640 -15.14 -35.12 34.00
N THR A 641 -15.36 -34.50 32.87
CA THR A 641 -14.36 -34.24 31.82
C THR A 641 -13.57 -32.93 32.06
N GLY A 642 -14.10 -32.03 32.90
CA GLY A 642 -13.52 -30.73 33.23
C GLY A 642 -12.99 -30.64 34.69
N PHE A 643 -12.56 -29.43 35.05
CA PHE A 643 -12.13 -29.10 36.43
C PHE A 643 -13.31 -28.50 37.22
N SER A 644 -14.25 -29.33 37.62
CA SER A 644 -15.39 -28.84 38.41
C SER A 644 -14.98 -28.45 39.83
N SER A 645 -15.27 -27.20 40.20
CA SER A 645 -15.33 -26.82 41.60
C SER A 645 -16.62 -27.31 42.23
N LEU A 646 -16.57 -28.28 43.12
CA LEU A 646 -17.76 -28.80 43.84
C LEU A 646 -18.58 -27.70 44.50
N SER A 647 -17.94 -26.60 44.93
CA SER A 647 -18.62 -25.45 45.52
C SER A 647 -19.56 -24.72 44.52
N TYR A 648 -19.17 -24.71 43.24
CA TYR A 648 -20.06 -24.11 42.21
C TYR A 648 -21.24 -25.00 41.84
N LEU A 649 -21.03 -26.32 41.74
CA LEU A 649 -22.10 -27.23 41.46
C LEU A 649 -23.22 -27.16 42.55
N GLN A 650 -22.81 -26.94 43.83
CA GLN A 650 -23.79 -26.71 44.92
C GLN A 650 -24.59 -25.42 44.80
N GLN A 651 -24.05 -24.40 44.07
CA GLN A 651 -24.73 -23.13 43.85
C GLN A 651 -25.66 -23.14 42.61
N LEU A 652 -25.39 -24.07 41.68
CA LEU A 652 -26.23 -24.27 40.51
C LEU A 652 -27.49 -25.04 40.93
N ASP A 653 -28.67 -24.44 40.65
CA ASP A 653 -29.97 -25.03 40.91
C ASP A 653 -30.32 -25.98 39.75
N VAL A 654 -29.54 -27.06 39.59
CA VAL A 654 -29.75 -28.11 38.58
C VAL A 654 -30.48 -29.33 39.17
N ASP A 655 -31.08 -30.13 38.28
CA ASP A 655 -31.89 -31.29 38.70
C ASP A 655 -31.13 -32.61 38.49
N ARG A 656 -30.17 -32.64 37.57
CA ARG A 656 -29.58 -33.87 37.07
C ARG A 656 -28.10 -33.72 36.72
N LEU A 657 -27.35 -34.82 36.87
CA LEU A 657 -25.99 -34.99 36.34
C LEU A 657 -25.97 -36.12 35.30
N LYS A 658 -25.34 -35.89 34.12
CA LYS A 658 -25.12 -36.88 33.08
C LYS A 658 -23.63 -37.30 33.11
N ILE A 659 -23.40 -38.61 33.30
CA ILE A 659 -22.02 -39.17 33.32
C ILE A 659 -21.59 -39.40 31.88
N ASP A 660 -20.46 -38.76 31.49
CA ASP A 660 -19.90 -38.92 30.12
C ASP A 660 -19.58 -40.38 29.78
N ARG A 661 -19.85 -40.73 28.54
CA ARG A 661 -19.64 -42.08 27.99
C ARG A 661 -18.19 -42.59 28.14
N GLY A 662 -17.18 -41.74 28.20
CA GLY A 662 -15.78 -42.10 28.37
C GLY A 662 -15.56 -42.84 29.72
N PHE A 663 -16.21 -42.38 30.76
CA PHE A 663 -16.13 -43.05 32.09
C PHE A 663 -16.86 -44.39 32.11
N ILE A 664 -17.99 -44.50 31.39
CA ILE A 664 -18.75 -45.74 31.28
C ILE A 664 -17.95 -46.80 30.46
N ARG A 665 -17.30 -46.41 29.38
CA ARG A 665 -16.40 -47.30 28.64
C ARG A 665 -15.18 -47.76 29.48
N ALA A 666 -14.61 -46.84 30.27
CA ALA A 666 -13.47 -47.13 31.10
C ALA A 666 -13.80 -48.11 32.31
N MET A 667 -15.06 -48.29 32.65
CA MET A 667 -15.50 -49.28 33.68
C MET A 667 -15.16 -50.72 33.28
N GLN A 668 -15.06 -51.06 31.98
CA GLN A 668 -14.75 -52.44 31.51
C GLN A 668 -13.26 -52.74 31.45
N ALA A 669 -12.39 -51.74 31.49
CA ALA A 669 -10.93 -51.94 31.47
C ALA A 669 -10.53 -52.45 32.87
N THR A 670 -10.15 -53.72 32.98
CA THR A 670 -9.74 -54.45 34.18
C THR A 670 -8.85 -53.58 35.10
N GLY A 671 -9.36 -53.21 36.26
CA GLY A 671 -8.62 -52.43 37.28
C GLY A 671 -8.58 -50.92 37.03
N GLY A 672 -9.42 -50.37 36.14
CA GLY A 672 -9.37 -48.99 35.71
C GLY A 672 -9.96 -48.00 36.70
N THR A 673 -9.37 -46.81 36.72
CA THR A 673 -9.83 -45.62 37.43
C THR A 673 -11.23 -45.13 36.97
N GLY A 674 -11.72 -45.53 35.78
CA GLY A 674 -13.02 -45.14 35.25
C GLY A 674 -14.20 -45.59 36.10
N GLY A 675 -14.20 -46.79 36.66
CA GLY A 675 -15.23 -47.25 37.59
C GLY A 675 -15.26 -46.42 38.88
N SER A 676 -14.14 -45.95 39.34
CA SER A 676 -14.02 -45.07 40.50
C SER A 676 -14.61 -43.68 40.23
N ILE A 677 -14.45 -43.15 39.03
CA ILE A 677 -15.02 -41.82 38.67
C ILE A 677 -16.53 -41.88 38.55
N ALA A 678 -17.07 -42.85 37.82
CA ALA A 678 -18.53 -43.03 37.71
C ALA A 678 -19.19 -43.21 39.11
N GLN A 679 -18.59 -44.03 39.96
CA GLN A 679 -19.02 -44.21 41.36
C GLN A 679 -18.98 -42.89 42.13
N THR A 680 -17.92 -42.09 41.96
CA THR A 680 -17.80 -40.80 42.63
C THR A 680 -18.86 -39.82 42.18
N VAL A 681 -19.18 -39.75 40.87
CA VAL A 681 -20.24 -38.89 40.32
C VAL A 681 -21.62 -39.33 40.83
N ILE A 682 -21.90 -40.62 40.88
CA ILE A 682 -23.19 -41.15 41.38
C ILE A 682 -23.33 -40.78 42.89
N GLN A 683 -22.27 -40.96 43.66
CA GLN A 683 -22.29 -40.60 45.07
C GLN A 683 -22.45 -39.11 45.31
N LEU A 684 -21.83 -38.30 44.46
CA LEU A 684 -21.94 -36.84 44.47
C LEU A 684 -23.38 -36.41 44.16
N GLY A 685 -24.00 -36.95 43.10
CA GLY A 685 -25.37 -36.67 42.77
C GLY A 685 -26.33 -36.97 43.92
N ARG A 686 -26.16 -38.13 44.56
CA ARG A 686 -26.94 -38.51 45.75
C ARG A 686 -26.76 -37.55 46.93
N ASN A 687 -25.50 -37.15 47.19
CA ASN A 687 -25.21 -36.21 48.26
C ASN A 687 -25.78 -34.83 48.05
N LEU A 688 -25.94 -34.42 46.79
CA LEU A 688 -26.52 -33.14 46.38
C LEU A 688 -28.04 -33.23 46.15
N GLY A 689 -28.65 -34.43 46.20
CA GLY A 689 -30.09 -34.65 45.91
C GLY A 689 -30.42 -34.55 44.41
N LEU A 690 -29.44 -34.74 43.52
CA LEU A 690 -29.59 -34.72 42.09
C LEU A 690 -29.82 -36.12 41.51
N SER A 691 -30.60 -36.27 40.48
CA SER A 691 -30.70 -37.54 39.73
C SER A 691 -29.47 -37.73 38.87
N VAL A 692 -29.07 -38.99 38.67
CA VAL A 692 -27.90 -39.32 37.86
C VAL A 692 -28.29 -40.23 36.68
N ILE A 693 -27.88 -39.83 35.46
CA ILE A 693 -28.04 -40.65 34.26
C ILE A 693 -26.65 -40.99 33.68
N ALA A 694 -26.46 -42.25 33.35
CA ALA A 694 -25.24 -42.72 32.66
C ALA A 694 -25.39 -42.79 31.16
N GLU A 695 -24.43 -42.22 30.42
CA GLU A 695 -24.45 -42.19 28.97
C GLU A 695 -23.59 -43.28 28.34
N GLY A 696 -23.91 -43.66 27.10
CA GLY A 696 -23.11 -44.59 26.31
C GLY A 696 -23.05 -45.99 26.89
N VAL A 697 -24.10 -46.45 27.55
CA VAL A 697 -24.22 -47.83 28.04
C VAL A 697 -24.41 -48.77 26.84
N GLU A 698 -23.43 -49.66 26.64
CA GLU A 698 -23.38 -50.55 25.47
C GLU A 698 -23.57 -52.03 25.84
N THR A 699 -23.36 -52.40 27.10
CA THR A 699 -23.41 -53.79 27.55
C THR A 699 -24.23 -53.96 28.82
N VAL A 700 -24.81 -55.17 28.96
CA VAL A 700 -25.60 -55.58 30.17
C VAL A 700 -24.73 -55.43 31.43
N ALA A 701 -23.48 -55.83 31.39
CA ALA A 701 -22.55 -55.72 32.52
C ALA A 701 -22.33 -54.28 33.00
N GLN A 702 -22.38 -53.30 32.09
CA GLN A 702 -22.34 -51.87 32.45
C GLN A 702 -23.64 -51.46 33.15
N ALA A 703 -24.77 -51.84 32.61
CA ALA A 703 -26.08 -51.53 33.21
C ALA A 703 -26.23 -52.11 34.63
N ASP A 704 -25.83 -53.38 34.82
CA ASP A 704 -25.83 -54.05 36.11
C ASP A 704 -24.93 -53.33 37.12
N ALA A 705 -23.69 -53.00 36.71
CA ALA A 705 -22.77 -52.28 37.58
C ALA A 705 -23.28 -50.90 37.97
N LEU A 706 -23.86 -50.16 37.07
CA LEU A 706 -24.46 -48.84 37.32
C LEU A 706 -25.68 -48.95 38.26
N HIS A 707 -26.52 -49.94 38.07
CA HIS A 707 -27.65 -50.23 38.97
C HIS A 707 -27.15 -50.54 40.39
N GLN A 708 -26.14 -51.39 40.52
CA GLN A 708 -25.54 -51.71 41.84
C GLN A 708 -24.88 -50.50 42.50
N LEU A 709 -24.29 -49.59 41.74
CA LEU A 709 -23.76 -48.32 42.23
C LEU A 709 -24.88 -47.33 42.60
N GLY A 710 -26.10 -47.64 42.17
CA GLY A 710 -27.31 -46.84 42.43
C GLY A 710 -27.45 -45.65 41.53
N CYS A 711 -27.07 -45.76 40.28
CA CYS A 711 -27.43 -44.83 39.22
C CYS A 711 -28.93 -44.93 38.95
N ASP A 712 -29.58 -43.78 38.72
CA ASP A 712 -31.04 -43.73 38.57
C ASP A 712 -31.48 -44.13 37.16
N GLU A 713 -30.80 -43.61 36.16
CA GLU A 713 -31.20 -43.77 34.75
C GLU A 713 -29.97 -44.09 33.88
N ALA A 714 -30.24 -44.61 32.68
CA ALA A 714 -29.21 -44.90 31.69
C ALA A 714 -29.72 -44.63 30.27
N GLN A 715 -28.75 -44.27 29.41
CA GLN A 715 -28.94 -44.08 27.97
C GLN A 715 -27.77 -44.74 27.20
N GLY A 716 -28.07 -45.41 26.10
CA GLY A 716 -27.02 -46.03 25.30
C GLY A 716 -27.52 -47.06 24.30
N PHE A 717 -26.56 -47.59 23.50
CA PHE A 717 -26.89 -48.53 22.41
C PHE A 717 -27.33 -49.93 22.92
N LEU A 718 -27.14 -50.18 24.19
CA LEU A 718 -27.71 -51.35 24.81
C LEU A 718 -29.24 -51.33 24.72
N PHE A 719 -29.84 -50.17 24.96
CA PHE A 719 -31.30 -49.99 25.00
C PHE A 719 -31.86 -49.66 23.62
N ALA A 720 -31.36 -48.56 23.02
CA ALA A 720 -31.73 -48.15 21.67
C ALA A 720 -30.69 -47.21 21.05
N ARG A 721 -30.55 -47.23 19.74
CA ARG A 721 -29.85 -46.18 18.98
C ARG A 721 -30.74 -44.96 18.82
N PRO A 722 -30.21 -43.77 18.60
CA PRO A 722 -31.02 -42.63 18.21
C PRO A 722 -31.86 -42.96 16.97
N MET A 723 -33.17 -42.71 17.03
CA MET A 723 -34.12 -43.04 15.97
C MET A 723 -34.98 -41.84 15.60
N GLU A 724 -35.54 -41.85 14.40
CA GLU A 724 -36.45 -40.80 13.95
C GLU A 724 -37.79 -40.82 14.69
N SER A 725 -38.53 -39.74 14.60
CA SER A 725 -39.81 -39.50 15.31
C SER A 725 -40.83 -40.63 15.13
N THR A 726 -40.96 -41.18 13.90
CA THR A 726 -41.90 -42.26 13.59
C THR A 726 -41.45 -43.62 14.17
N GLU A 727 -40.16 -43.86 14.16
CA GLU A 727 -39.55 -45.06 14.73
C GLU A 727 -39.68 -45.06 16.25
N LEU A 728 -39.45 -43.90 16.93
CA LEU A 728 -39.61 -43.78 18.36
C LEU A 728 -41.05 -44.16 18.82
N ALA A 729 -42.07 -43.67 18.13
CA ALA A 729 -43.47 -44.00 18.47
C ALA A 729 -43.76 -45.49 18.33
N ALA A 730 -43.31 -46.13 17.26
CA ALA A 730 -43.46 -47.58 17.04
C ALA A 730 -42.67 -48.40 18.09
N TRP A 731 -41.47 -47.98 18.42
CA TRP A 731 -40.62 -48.63 19.42
C TRP A 731 -41.26 -48.54 20.83
N LEU A 732 -41.71 -47.38 21.22
CA LEU A 732 -42.42 -47.16 22.50
C LEU A 732 -43.73 -48.02 22.59
N ALA A 733 -44.47 -48.10 21.52
CA ALA A 733 -45.70 -48.91 21.48
C ALA A 733 -45.42 -50.40 21.65
N GLY A 734 -44.25 -50.90 21.20
CA GLY A 734 -43.79 -52.29 21.36
C GLY A 734 -43.32 -52.63 22.79
N LEU A 735 -43.01 -51.57 23.63
CA LEU A 735 -42.45 -51.70 24.96
C LEU A 735 -43.34 -51.08 26.04
N ARG A 736 -44.67 -51.24 25.92
CA ARG A 736 -45.65 -50.62 26.85
C ARG A 736 -45.43 -50.98 28.33
N ASP A 737 -44.91 -52.20 28.59
CA ASP A 737 -44.63 -52.69 29.96
C ASP A 737 -43.19 -52.35 30.45
N GLY A 738 -42.46 -51.56 29.69
CA GLY A 738 -41.08 -51.18 29.96
C GLY A 738 -40.04 -51.99 29.18
N TYR A 739 -38.77 -51.56 29.24
CA TYR A 739 -37.65 -52.31 28.64
C TYR A 739 -37.31 -53.51 29.53
N PRO A 740 -37.19 -54.70 28.95
CA PRO A 740 -36.85 -55.87 29.74
C PRO A 740 -35.40 -55.73 30.22
N LEU A 741 -35.22 -55.42 31.49
CA LEU A 741 -33.87 -55.38 32.08
C LEU A 741 -33.41 -56.80 32.33
N PRO A 742 -32.06 -57.02 32.13
CA PRO A 742 -31.50 -58.37 32.23
C PRO A 742 -31.36 -58.92 33.65
N TYR A 743 -31.75 -58.17 34.70
CA TYR A 743 -31.58 -58.54 36.09
C TYR A 743 -32.92 -58.57 36.83
#